data_f4e73166c38e0ae3145942af7343d994
#
_entry.id   f4e73166c38e0ae3145942af7343d994
#
_cell.length_a   1.000
_cell.length_b   1.000
_cell.length_c   1.000
_cell.angle_alpha   90.00
_cell.angle_beta   90.00
_cell.angle_gamma   90.00
#
_symmetry.space_group_name_H-M   'P 1'
#
loop_
_entity.id
_entity.type
_entity.pdbx_description
1 polymer ?
#
loop_
_entity_poly.entity_id
_entity_poly.type
_entity_poly.pdbx_seq_one_letter_code
_entity_poly.pdbx_strand_id
1 'polypeptide(L)'
;MSRFRGGRILPAAAFLVASCGRAPEAAKVLDPTPAAVAAPAPVAAAPAAAAPADTSGYRTAFDFIANRVHAVSHREGRLVVDTGALDFLKYVDGGWKTSWLLGEKDEGKSASLVNGVSSMAFLPVDADGDGPAPGAGTLSITMRSLAPAQKVSIFVNEKPAGTIDVAGAKKRYDVTVPADELHVGDNRVRLTFKSAVNVPGGKRSAAAIQQIALGSASLGSPPADLGIVEARAANVGGVARRALVAGGHGSRISYYVQLPPAAHLAVGVGGEGNAPAPGGTALVRVAVDGQPARTLHEGPIGSRWNDLLLDCGAAAGHAARIDFVARGGAVAWAEPRVVVKAPPHAAPPSPEPHFDHLYVWMVDTFRADKMHAYNPKTRVQTPNYDAFAADATRFAWATVQGTWSLPSHASLLTGVYPTVHRATAHESKLSPTVPFIAEELKHDGFKTGMFSSNGYISAKWGFDRGWDIDRNFIRESLPNGADYLWKTAKAWITPLLPKHQFVYLATIEPHVAYTPKKEFLAKYWDKPYLGPIKPIQSGVQLGLIKGGKLKVTDNDKAYLEALYDGEITGSDALFAKFIADLKAMGVYDKSVVIVVSDHGDQFYEHGSVGHGDTVYQELTHVPMIIRAPGLLPKGMVVDSDVEMMDMAPTLLELAGAKPDPKMQGASLVPLVFDEIGVSPRAALTVDGQVARGLKVARYRLVHKGPGRMELYDEVADPREQKDIAADHPIALRGMRGVLGLLHAYETTWSKATWGTAANVTEAFYATAGPPGHLGAEPKSGGPK
;
A
#
# COMPACT_ATOMS: atom_id res chain seq x y z
N MET A 1 0.33 -10.79 -60.04
CA MET A 1 0.38 -9.56 -60.88
C MET A 1 0.81 -8.47 -59.92
N SER A 2 1.83 -8.03 -60.10
CA SER A 2 2.91 -7.16 -60.60
C SER A 2 3.41 -6.32 -59.43
N ARG A 3 4.66 -6.49 -58.98
CA ARG A 3 5.92 -5.86 -59.43
C ARG A 3 5.89 -4.33 -59.19
N PHE A 4 6.84 -3.66 -58.55
CA PHE A 4 8.30 -3.63 -58.68
C PHE A 4 8.93 -2.79 -57.57
N ARG A 5 10.06 -3.20 -57.01
CA ARG A 5 11.43 -2.66 -57.04
C ARG A 5 11.62 -1.31 -56.31
N GLY A 6 12.62 -1.06 -55.57
CA GLY A 6 13.93 -1.65 -55.31
C GLY A 6 14.99 -0.55 -55.19
N GLY A 7 15.97 -0.74 -54.34
CA GLY A 7 17.27 -0.08 -54.44
C GLY A 7 17.45 1.08 -53.42
N ARG A 8 18.57 1.33 -52.79
CA ARG A 8 19.94 0.78 -52.78
C ARG A 8 20.63 1.26 -51.51
N ILE A 9 21.46 0.43 -50.99
CA ILE A 9 22.48 0.71 -49.94
C ILE A 9 23.64 1.48 -50.59
N LEU A 10 24.31 2.36 -49.83
CA LEU A 10 25.76 2.61 -49.82
C LEU A 10 26.14 3.77 -48.88
N PRO A 11 27.45 4.01 -48.54
CA PRO A 11 27.95 3.64 -47.19
C PRO A 11 28.62 4.84 -46.45
N ALA A 12 29.23 4.49 -45.30
CA ALA A 12 30.02 5.32 -44.43
C ALA A 12 31.17 6.12 -45.08
N ALA A 13 31.48 7.28 -44.49
CA ALA A 13 32.80 7.88 -44.56
C ALA A 13 33.17 8.50 -43.21
N ALA A 14 34.23 7.96 -42.63
CA ALA A 14 34.94 8.53 -41.49
C ALA A 14 35.78 9.73 -41.93
N PHE A 15 35.87 10.77 -41.09
CA PHE A 15 36.97 11.74 -41.15
C PHE A 15 37.57 11.96 -39.75
N LEU A 16 38.78 11.48 -39.59
CA LEU A 16 39.75 11.91 -38.56
C LEU A 16 40.34 13.26 -39.01
N VAL A 17 40.38 14.25 -38.11
CA VAL A 17 41.41 15.31 -38.18
C VAL A 17 41.88 15.56 -36.76
N ALA A 18 43.19 15.29 -36.59
CA ALA A 18 43.94 15.71 -35.44
C ALA A 18 44.44 17.15 -35.67
N SER A 19 44.43 17.99 -34.62
CA SER A 19 45.36 19.10 -34.55
C SER A 19 45.74 19.42 -33.10
N CYS A 20 47.05 19.46 -32.87
CA CYS A 20 47.76 19.88 -31.67
C CYS A 20 47.54 21.38 -31.35
N GLY A 21 47.54 21.72 -30.06
CA GLY A 21 47.64 23.12 -29.66
C GLY A 21 47.81 23.31 -28.15
N ARG A 22 49.06 23.37 -27.73
CA ARG A 22 49.67 24.09 -26.57
C ARG A 22 48.85 24.33 -25.28
N ALA A 23 49.41 23.84 -24.17
CA ALA A 23 49.12 24.24 -22.81
C ALA A 23 49.63 25.68 -22.52
N PRO A 24 48.94 26.47 -21.68
CA PRO A 24 49.48 27.67 -21.09
C PRO A 24 50.18 27.40 -19.77
N GLU A 25 51.26 28.16 -19.56
CA GLU A 25 52.17 28.18 -18.40
C GLU A 25 51.46 28.42 -17.06
N ALA A 26 52.02 27.78 -16.04
CA ALA A 26 51.64 27.96 -14.63
C ALA A 26 52.05 29.33 -14.11
N ALA A 27 51.11 30.12 -13.64
CA ALA A 27 51.37 31.33 -12.87
C ALA A 27 51.74 30.94 -11.42
N LYS A 28 52.90 31.44 -10.95
CA LYS A 28 53.37 31.34 -9.55
C LYS A 28 52.39 32.05 -8.62
N VAL A 29 51.82 31.34 -7.69
CA VAL A 29 51.10 31.88 -6.54
C VAL A 29 52.13 32.16 -5.44
N LEU A 30 52.19 33.42 -5.00
CA LEU A 30 52.95 33.85 -3.85
C LEU A 30 52.15 33.49 -2.57
N ASP A 31 52.78 32.74 -1.66
CA ASP A 31 52.28 32.46 -0.33
C ASP A 31 52.20 33.75 0.52
N PRO A 32 51.07 34.08 1.15
CA PRO A 32 51.05 35.05 2.23
C PRO A 32 51.23 34.32 3.58
N THR A 33 52.25 34.66 4.29
CA THR A 33 52.53 34.30 5.69
C THR A 33 51.32 34.63 6.57
N PRO A 34 50.78 33.73 7.39
CA PRO A 34 49.66 34.05 8.26
C PRO A 34 50.14 34.86 9.47
N ALA A 35 49.48 36.01 9.66
CA ALA A 35 49.60 36.78 10.88
C ALA A 35 48.98 35.99 12.05
N ALA A 36 49.70 35.91 13.17
CA ALA A 36 49.25 35.25 14.38
C ALA A 36 48.02 35.96 14.95
N VAL A 37 46.88 35.28 14.88
CA VAL A 37 45.64 35.67 15.57
C VAL A 37 45.71 35.16 17.00
N ALA A 38 45.59 36.07 17.98
CA ALA A 38 45.56 35.78 19.40
C ALA A 38 44.39 34.81 19.70
N ALA A 39 44.65 33.76 20.49
CA ALA A 39 43.64 32.79 20.92
C ALA A 39 42.53 33.49 21.73
N PRO A 40 41.23 33.22 21.44
CA PRO A 40 40.16 33.73 22.29
C PRO A 40 40.17 33.02 23.65
N ALA A 41 39.82 33.80 24.68
CA ALA A 41 39.69 33.29 26.04
C ALA A 41 38.74 32.10 26.14
N PRO A 42 38.93 31.15 27.06
CA PRO A 42 38.06 29.95 27.18
C PRO A 42 36.64 30.40 27.51
N VAL A 43 35.74 30.10 26.56
CA VAL A 43 34.30 30.22 26.79
C VAL A 43 33.91 29.17 27.84
N ALA A 44 33.26 29.62 28.92
CA ALA A 44 32.74 28.73 29.96
C ALA A 44 31.96 27.56 29.34
N ALA A 45 32.27 26.35 29.76
CA ALA A 45 31.64 25.14 29.27
C ALA A 45 30.12 25.26 29.42
N ALA A 46 29.41 25.20 28.29
CA ALA A 46 27.95 25.11 28.29
C ALA A 46 27.52 23.87 29.08
N PRO A 47 26.49 23.97 29.92
CA PRO A 47 26.03 22.82 30.68
C PRO A 47 25.59 21.71 29.73
N ALA A 48 25.91 20.45 30.07
CA ALA A 48 25.68 19.28 29.29
C ALA A 48 24.22 19.22 28.78
N ALA A 49 24.04 18.87 27.50
CA ALA A 49 22.72 18.58 26.92
C ALA A 49 22.03 17.51 27.77
N ALA A 50 20.73 17.65 28.02
CA ALA A 50 19.95 16.60 28.64
C ALA A 50 20.10 15.32 27.78
N ALA A 51 20.34 14.19 28.44
CA ALA A 51 20.42 12.91 27.76
C ALA A 51 19.11 12.67 26.98
N PRO A 52 19.15 12.10 25.78
CA PRO A 52 17.94 11.75 25.05
C PRO A 52 17.05 10.85 25.91
N ALA A 53 15.72 10.94 25.73
CA ALA A 53 14.80 10.10 26.47
C ALA A 53 15.20 8.63 26.27
N ASP A 54 15.30 7.86 27.37
CA ASP A 54 15.68 6.46 27.30
C ASP A 54 14.62 5.66 26.52
N THR A 55 14.94 5.36 25.28
CA THR A 55 14.15 4.49 24.41
C THR A 55 14.75 3.10 24.29
N SER A 56 15.71 2.73 25.16
CA SER A 56 16.24 1.38 25.22
C SER A 56 15.11 0.38 25.52
N GLY A 57 15.03 -0.69 24.72
CA GLY A 57 13.91 -1.66 24.78
C GLY A 57 12.61 -1.21 24.11
N TYR A 58 12.61 -0.07 23.42
CA TYR A 58 11.52 0.34 22.52
C TYR A 58 11.90 0.12 21.06
N ARG A 59 10.91 -0.21 20.25
CA ARG A 59 11.02 -0.37 18.80
C ARG A 59 10.17 0.66 18.10
N THR A 60 10.69 1.18 16.97
CA THR A 60 9.99 2.15 16.14
C THR A 60 8.84 1.46 15.41
N ALA A 61 7.63 1.97 15.60
CA ALA A 61 6.44 1.60 14.86
C ALA A 61 6.15 2.56 13.70
N PHE A 62 6.51 3.84 13.84
CA PHE A 62 6.32 4.82 12.78
C PHE A 62 7.33 5.98 12.95
N ASP A 63 8.10 6.27 11.91
CA ASP A 63 9.01 7.43 11.86
C ASP A 63 8.35 8.55 11.05
N PHE A 64 8.05 9.69 11.70
CA PHE A 64 7.34 10.79 11.08
C PHE A 64 8.18 11.53 10.03
N ILE A 65 9.51 11.53 10.15
CA ILE A 65 10.40 12.17 9.16
C ILE A 65 10.53 11.28 7.92
N ALA A 66 10.73 9.98 8.11
CA ALA A 66 10.78 9.03 7.01
C ALA A 66 9.46 9.02 6.22
N ASN A 67 8.33 9.20 6.93
CA ASN A 67 6.97 9.20 6.38
C ASN A 67 6.38 10.61 6.20
N ARG A 68 7.21 11.63 5.95
CA ARG A 68 6.74 13.03 5.80
C ARG A 68 5.68 13.22 4.71
N VAL A 69 5.61 12.34 3.72
CA VAL A 69 4.58 12.36 2.66
C VAL A 69 3.16 12.20 3.22
N HIS A 70 3.00 11.60 4.39
CA HIS A 70 1.73 11.50 5.10
C HIS A 70 1.34 12.79 5.84
N ALA A 71 2.26 13.73 6.01
CA ALA A 71 2.03 14.97 6.76
C ALA A 71 0.96 15.83 6.10
N VAL A 72 0.06 16.36 6.91
CA VAL A 72 -0.92 17.38 6.55
C VAL A 72 -0.45 18.70 7.17
N SER A 73 -0.19 19.68 6.33
CA SER A 73 0.41 20.95 6.76
C SER A 73 -0.63 22.03 7.00
N HIS A 74 -0.54 22.68 8.16
CA HIS A 74 -1.32 23.89 8.46
C HIS A 74 -0.38 25.05 8.74
N ARG A 75 -0.71 26.21 8.18
CA ARG A 75 0.01 27.47 8.39
C ARG A 75 -0.97 28.58 8.74
N GLU A 76 -0.67 29.32 9.78
CA GLU A 76 -1.53 30.43 10.25
C GLU A 76 -3.01 30.02 10.37
N GLY A 77 -3.28 28.83 10.91
CA GLY A 77 -4.65 28.31 11.04
C GLY A 77 -5.30 27.84 9.74
N ARG A 78 -4.53 27.70 8.64
CA ARG A 78 -5.02 27.23 7.34
C ARG A 78 -4.39 25.90 6.95
N LEU A 79 -5.18 24.99 6.44
CA LEU A 79 -4.71 23.84 5.67
C LEU A 79 -4.03 24.35 4.40
N VAL A 80 -2.84 23.84 4.09
CA VAL A 80 -2.09 24.20 2.88
C VAL A 80 -1.74 22.92 2.11
N VAL A 81 -2.17 22.88 0.86
CA VAL A 81 -1.97 21.73 -0.05
C VAL A 81 -1.19 22.19 -1.27
N ASP A 82 0.04 21.70 -1.41
CA ASP A 82 0.83 21.85 -2.64
C ASP A 82 0.37 20.77 -3.64
N THR A 83 -0.29 21.21 -4.72
CA THR A 83 -0.80 20.27 -5.73
C THR A 83 0.29 19.79 -6.70
N GLY A 84 1.45 20.42 -6.72
CA GLY A 84 2.60 20.03 -7.55
C GLY A 84 3.42 18.88 -6.96
N ALA A 85 3.25 18.58 -5.68
CA ALA A 85 3.92 17.50 -5.00
C ALA A 85 3.22 16.14 -5.27
N LEU A 86 3.97 15.04 -5.33
CA LEU A 86 3.41 13.70 -5.55
C LEU A 86 2.45 13.27 -4.44
N ASP A 87 2.72 13.69 -3.21
CA ASP A 87 1.90 13.40 -2.04
C ASP A 87 0.55 14.16 -2.05
N PHE A 88 0.31 15.04 -3.04
CA PHE A 88 -1.02 15.60 -3.29
C PHE A 88 -2.09 14.53 -3.48
N LEU A 89 -1.72 13.34 -3.97
CA LEU A 89 -2.67 12.24 -4.16
C LEU A 89 -3.35 11.77 -2.86
N LYS A 90 -2.81 12.05 -1.69
CA LYS A 90 -3.49 11.80 -0.41
C LYS A 90 -4.78 12.63 -0.22
N TYR A 91 -4.95 13.70 -1.01
CA TYR A 91 -6.14 14.54 -1.01
C TYR A 91 -7.12 14.23 -2.16
N VAL A 92 -6.86 13.18 -2.93
CA VAL A 92 -7.74 12.78 -4.04
C VAL A 92 -8.34 11.40 -3.81
N ASP A 93 -9.16 10.93 -4.72
CA ASP A 93 -10.00 9.75 -4.56
C ASP A 93 -9.26 8.41 -4.66
N GLY A 94 -7.98 8.38 -4.98
CA GLY A 94 -7.17 7.16 -5.06
C GLY A 94 -7.60 6.12 -6.10
N GLY A 95 -8.52 6.47 -7.01
CA GLY A 95 -9.00 5.59 -8.07
C GLY A 95 -8.07 5.55 -9.30
N TRP A 96 -8.31 4.61 -10.22
CA TRP A 96 -7.55 4.43 -11.48
C TRP A 96 -7.53 5.67 -12.37
N LYS A 97 -8.59 6.47 -12.34
CA LYS A 97 -8.73 7.69 -13.12
C LYS A 97 -8.80 8.86 -12.17
N THR A 98 -7.66 9.42 -11.87
CA THR A 98 -7.64 10.70 -11.18
C THR A 98 -8.10 11.83 -12.10
N SER A 99 -8.83 12.78 -11.55
CA SER A 99 -9.18 14.03 -12.23
C SER A 99 -8.01 15.00 -12.33
N TRP A 100 -6.78 14.54 -12.04
CA TRP A 100 -5.56 15.33 -12.01
C TRP A 100 -4.47 14.69 -12.87
N LEU A 101 -3.67 15.54 -13.53
CA LEU A 101 -2.41 15.19 -14.18
C LEU A 101 -1.28 15.70 -13.30
N LEU A 102 -0.53 14.77 -12.72
CA LEU A 102 0.46 15.06 -11.69
C LEU A 102 1.86 15.27 -12.23
N GLY A 103 2.68 16.02 -11.46
CA GLY A 103 4.11 16.18 -11.72
C GLY A 103 4.43 16.98 -12.98
N GLU A 104 3.50 17.80 -13.41
CA GLU A 104 3.70 18.70 -14.55
C GLU A 104 4.48 19.93 -14.10
N LYS A 105 5.21 20.54 -15.06
CA LYS A 105 5.88 21.83 -14.85
C LYS A 105 5.03 22.93 -15.45
N ASP A 106 4.71 23.93 -14.62
CA ASP A 106 3.98 25.11 -15.04
C ASP A 106 4.80 26.35 -14.67
N GLU A 107 5.26 27.11 -15.68
CA GLU A 107 6.17 28.27 -15.51
C GLU A 107 7.38 27.94 -14.61
N GLY A 108 7.97 26.76 -14.79
CA GLY A 108 9.15 26.30 -14.04
C GLY A 108 8.89 25.77 -12.63
N LYS A 109 7.65 25.89 -12.11
CA LYS A 109 7.24 25.33 -10.81
C LYS A 109 6.42 24.07 -10.99
N SER A 110 6.47 23.17 -10.02
CA SER A 110 5.62 21.99 -9.98
C SER A 110 4.15 22.39 -9.81
N ALA A 111 3.27 21.73 -10.55
CA ALA A 111 1.82 21.95 -10.50
C ALA A 111 1.09 20.67 -10.88
N SER A 112 -0.18 20.57 -10.53
CA SER A 112 -1.08 19.57 -11.10
C SER A 112 -2.02 20.22 -12.10
N LEU A 113 -2.20 19.55 -13.24
CA LEU A 113 -3.17 20.00 -14.24
C LEU A 113 -4.51 19.30 -14.01
N VAL A 114 -5.58 20.03 -14.22
CA VAL A 114 -6.94 19.46 -14.24
C VAL A 114 -7.09 18.52 -15.44
N ASN A 115 -7.41 17.25 -15.22
CA ASN A 115 -7.63 16.28 -16.29
C ASN A 115 -9.03 16.46 -16.91
N GLY A 116 -9.10 17.08 -18.06
CA GLY A 116 -10.34 17.47 -18.71
C GLY A 116 -10.90 18.80 -18.16
N VAL A 117 -12.18 18.82 -17.79
CA VAL A 117 -12.91 20.00 -17.33
C VAL A 117 -13.39 19.93 -15.88
N SER A 118 -13.05 18.87 -15.15
CA SER A 118 -13.44 18.74 -13.74
C SER A 118 -12.34 18.10 -12.91
N SER A 119 -12.17 18.59 -11.69
CA SER A 119 -11.25 18.01 -10.71
C SER A 119 -11.88 18.02 -9.32
N MET A 120 -11.36 17.16 -8.44
CA MET A 120 -11.89 16.95 -7.10
C MET A 120 -10.75 16.73 -6.12
N ALA A 121 -10.86 17.33 -4.93
CA ALA A 121 -9.97 17.11 -3.80
C ALA A 121 -10.78 17.02 -2.51
N PHE A 122 -10.24 16.32 -1.50
CA PHE A 122 -10.82 16.13 -0.17
C PHE A 122 -9.96 16.84 0.86
N LEU A 123 -10.49 17.91 1.44
CA LEU A 123 -9.75 18.77 2.36
C LEU A 123 -10.23 18.52 3.79
N PRO A 124 -9.36 18.05 4.71
CA PRO A 124 -9.75 17.82 6.09
C PRO A 124 -10.03 19.10 6.85
N VAL A 125 -11.08 19.07 7.64
CA VAL A 125 -11.46 20.08 8.63
C VAL A 125 -11.53 19.41 9.99
N ASP A 126 -10.96 20.05 11.01
CA ASP A 126 -10.87 19.54 12.37
C ASP A 126 -11.70 20.41 13.34
N ALA A 127 -12.12 19.79 14.44
CA ALA A 127 -12.83 20.50 15.50
C ALA A 127 -11.94 21.32 16.45
N ASP A 128 -10.62 21.22 16.33
CA ASP A 128 -9.68 21.60 17.42
C ASP A 128 -9.15 23.05 17.37
N GLY A 129 -9.59 23.88 16.46
CA GLY A 129 -9.27 25.33 16.45
C GLY A 129 -7.88 25.74 15.92
N ASP A 130 -6.93 24.83 15.68
CA ASP A 130 -5.60 25.14 15.13
C ASP A 130 -5.52 24.90 13.60
N GLY A 131 -6.65 24.86 12.93
CA GLY A 131 -6.79 24.63 11.50
C GLY A 131 -8.15 25.12 11.02
N PRO A 132 -8.57 24.78 9.78
CA PRO A 132 -9.93 25.05 9.35
C PRO A 132 -10.90 24.32 10.28
N ALA A 133 -11.92 25.05 10.72
CA ALA A 133 -12.97 24.55 11.63
C ALA A 133 -14.31 24.46 10.87
N PRO A 134 -15.27 23.67 11.37
CA PRO A 134 -16.64 23.71 10.87
C PRO A 134 -17.19 25.13 10.92
N GLY A 135 -17.91 25.54 9.87
CA GLY A 135 -18.47 26.88 9.76
C GLY A 135 -18.06 27.57 8.47
N ALA A 136 -18.13 28.91 8.44
CA ALA A 136 -17.73 29.68 7.28
C ALA A 136 -16.23 29.62 7.04
N GLY A 137 -15.83 29.33 5.80
CA GLY A 137 -14.44 29.20 5.40
C GLY A 137 -14.03 30.10 4.25
N THR A 138 -12.72 30.25 4.05
CA THR A 138 -12.13 30.84 2.84
C THR A 138 -11.31 29.77 2.13
N LEU A 139 -11.73 29.44 0.92
CA LEU A 139 -11.00 28.54 0.01
C LEU A 139 -10.17 29.42 -0.94
N SER A 140 -8.85 29.28 -0.87
CA SER A 140 -7.90 30.02 -1.72
C SER A 140 -7.25 29.07 -2.71
N ILE A 141 -7.30 29.39 -4.01
CA ILE A 141 -6.76 28.53 -5.07
C ILE A 141 -5.76 29.35 -5.90
N THR A 142 -4.49 28.95 -5.91
CA THR A 142 -3.48 29.53 -6.79
C THR A 142 -3.45 28.75 -8.10
N MET A 143 -3.92 29.36 -9.17
CA MET A 143 -4.07 28.72 -10.49
C MET A 143 -3.95 29.69 -11.64
N ARG A 144 -3.76 29.15 -12.84
CA ARG A 144 -3.96 29.85 -14.10
C ARG A 144 -4.81 29.04 -15.08
N SER A 145 -5.50 29.70 -15.97
CA SER A 145 -6.20 29.04 -17.07
C SER A 145 -5.23 28.60 -18.16
N LEU A 146 -5.49 27.43 -18.75
CA LEU A 146 -4.88 26.97 -19.98
C LEU A 146 -5.75 27.26 -21.22
N ALA A 147 -7.04 27.55 -21.00
CA ALA A 147 -8.02 27.87 -22.05
C ALA A 147 -8.44 29.34 -21.99
N PRO A 148 -8.77 30.00 -23.13
CA PRO A 148 -9.23 31.37 -23.15
C PRO A 148 -10.62 31.51 -22.50
N ALA A 149 -10.91 32.70 -21.94
CA ALA A 149 -12.19 33.05 -21.33
C ALA A 149 -12.76 31.98 -20.38
N GLN A 150 -11.92 31.51 -19.47
CA GLN A 150 -12.23 30.40 -18.58
C GLN A 150 -13.06 30.85 -17.39
N LYS A 151 -14.12 30.08 -17.14
CA LYS A 151 -14.89 30.13 -15.89
C LYS A 151 -14.77 28.82 -15.14
N VAL A 152 -14.69 28.87 -13.82
CA VAL A 152 -14.77 27.72 -12.95
C VAL A 152 -15.90 27.87 -11.95
N SER A 153 -16.77 26.89 -11.87
CA SER A 153 -17.77 26.74 -10.81
C SER A 153 -17.20 25.85 -9.72
N ILE A 154 -17.27 26.31 -8.49
CA ILE A 154 -16.71 25.68 -7.30
C ILE A 154 -17.85 25.13 -6.45
N PHE A 155 -17.75 23.86 -6.06
CA PHE A 155 -18.70 23.18 -5.20
C PHE A 155 -17.95 22.63 -3.98
N VAL A 156 -18.56 22.78 -2.83
CA VAL A 156 -18.11 22.17 -1.57
C VAL A 156 -19.23 21.24 -1.10
N ASN A 157 -18.92 19.97 -0.88
CA ASN A 157 -19.89 18.94 -0.50
C ASN A 157 -21.17 18.94 -1.40
N GLU A 158 -20.96 19.11 -2.72
CA GLU A 158 -21.96 19.21 -3.79
C GLU A 158 -22.80 20.50 -3.79
N LYS A 159 -22.68 21.38 -2.80
CA LYS A 159 -23.32 22.68 -2.79
C LYS A 159 -22.46 23.72 -3.53
N PRO A 160 -23.06 24.67 -4.28
CA PRO A 160 -22.33 25.70 -5.00
C PRO A 160 -21.72 26.73 -4.03
N ALA A 161 -20.39 26.86 -4.02
CA ALA A 161 -19.68 27.86 -3.23
C ALA A 161 -19.38 29.16 -4.02
N GLY A 162 -19.34 29.09 -5.37
CA GLY A 162 -19.11 30.26 -6.19
C GLY A 162 -18.70 29.97 -7.64
N THR A 163 -18.58 31.05 -8.41
CA THR A 163 -18.06 31.00 -9.80
C THR A 163 -17.03 32.12 -9.97
N ILE A 164 -15.91 31.84 -10.57
CA ILE A 164 -14.83 32.82 -10.81
C ILE A 164 -14.34 32.77 -12.27
N ASP A 165 -13.91 33.94 -12.77
CA ASP A 165 -13.23 34.06 -14.05
C ASP A 165 -11.73 33.84 -13.84
N VAL A 166 -11.15 32.85 -14.52
CA VAL A 166 -9.74 32.46 -14.34
C VAL A 166 -8.87 33.03 -15.43
N ALA A 167 -7.88 33.85 -15.04
CA ALA A 167 -6.93 34.48 -15.94
C ALA A 167 -5.92 33.46 -16.52
N GLY A 168 -5.32 33.79 -17.69
CA GLY A 168 -4.20 33.07 -18.27
C GLY A 168 -2.91 33.24 -17.47
N ALA A 169 -2.71 34.36 -16.79
CA ALA A 169 -1.62 34.56 -15.83
C ALA A 169 -1.97 33.92 -14.49
N LYS A 170 -0.94 33.39 -13.82
CA LYS A 170 -1.09 32.79 -12.48
C LYS A 170 -1.57 33.80 -11.47
N LYS A 171 -2.63 33.48 -10.76
CA LYS A 171 -3.25 34.31 -9.73
C LYS A 171 -3.88 33.45 -8.64
N ARG A 172 -3.95 33.99 -7.42
CA ARG A 172 -4.76 33.44 -6.33
C ARG A 172 -6.18 33.95 -6.43
N TYR A 173 -7.12 33.05 -6.18
CA TYR A 173 -8.55 33.32 -6.14
C TYR A 173 -9.08 32.86 -4.80
N ASP A 174 -9.75 33.77 -4.07
CA ASP A 174 -10.35 33.49 -2.77
C ASP A 174 -11.87 33.39 -2.93
N VAL A 175 -12.45 32.33 -2.37
CA VAL A 175 -13.90 32.04 -2.42
C VAL A 175 -14.37 31.79 -1.00
N THR A 176 -15.44 32.49 -0.60
CA THR A 176 -16.09 32.26 0.69
C THR A 176 -16.93 30.99 0.63
N VAL A 177 -16.68 30.07 1.57
CA VAL A 177 -17.50 28.87 1.76
C VAL A 177 -18.52 29.17 2.86
N PRO A 178 -19.83 29.00 2.63
CA PRO A 178 -20.86 29.21 3.64
C PRO A 178 -20.69 28.33 4.88
N ALA A 179 -21.27 28.82 6.00
CA ALA A 179 -21.08 28.21 7.32
C ALA A 179 -21.64 26.78 7.44
N ASP A 180 -22.68 26.45 6.67
CA ASP A 180 -23.35 25.14 6.69
C ASP A 180 -22.76 24.14 5.72
N GLU A 181 -21.64 24.46 5.04
CA GLU A 181 -21.03 23.60 4.03
C GLU A 181 -19.78 22.89 4.50
N LEU A 182 -19.07 23.38 5.54
CA LEU A 182 -17.91 22.73 6.11
C LEU A 182 -18.28 21.91 7.35
N HIS A 183 -17.90 20.63 7.35
CA HIS A 183 -18.09 19.72 8.47
C HIS A 183 -16.74 19.10 8.91
N VAL A 184 -16.68 18.53 10.10
CA VAL A 184 -15.52 17.78 10.57
C VAL A 184 -15.25 16.59 9.64
N GLY A 185 -13.97 16.36 9.34
CA GLY A 185 -13.54 15.34 8.42
C GLY A 185 -13.24 15.88 7.02
N ASP A 186 -13.24 15.03 6.02
CA ASP A 186 -12.90 15.37 4.65
C ASP A 186 -14.06 16.09 3.94
N ASN A 187 -13.81 17.31 3.51
CA ASN A 187 -14.73 18.11 2.72
C ASN A 187 -14.38 18.01 1.23
N ARG A 188 -15.33 17.64 0.42
CA ARG A 188 -15.17 17.43 -1.01
C ARG A 188 -15.25 18.74 -1.77
N VAL A 189 -14.12 19.20 -2.31
CA VAL A 189 -14.04 20.38 -3.18
C VAL A 189 -14.00 19.94 -4.63
N ARG A 190 -15.00 20.30 -5.42
CA ARG A 190 -15.09 20.02 -6.84
C ARG A 190 -15.01 21.32 -7.65
N LEU A 191 -14.09 21.32 -8.62
CA LEU A 191 -13.89 22.41 -9.57
C LEU A 191 -14.41 21.98 -10.95
N THR A 192 -15.31 22.74 -11.53
CA THR A 192 -15.85 22.47 -12.87
C THR A 192 -15.58 23.63 -13.79
N PHE A 193 -14.79 23.41 -14.83
CA PHE A 193 -14.30 24.41 -15.77
C PHE A 193 -15.14 24.41 -17.04
N LYS A 194 -15.27 25.60 -17.68
CA LYS A 194 -16.04 25.78 -18.90
C LYS A 194 -15.43 25.00 -20.09
N SER A 195 -14.11 24.98 -20.22
CA SER A 195 -13.41 24.39 -21.36
C SER A 195 -12.05 23.82 -20.99
N ALA A 196 -11.52 22.93 -21.85
CA ALA A 196 -10.19 22.36 -21.74
C ALA A 196 -9.49 22.35 -23.11
N VAL A 197 -8.19 22.54 -23.11
CA VAL A 197 -7.32 22.53 -24.30
C VAL A 197 -6.45 21.27 -24.33
N ASN A 198 -5.91 20.93 -25.49
CA ASN A 198 -4.94 19.84 -25.58
C ASN A 198 -3.62 20.26 -24.95
N VAL A 199 -3.04 19.36 -24.17
CA VAL A 199 -1.71 19.50 -23.55
C VAL A 199 -0.80 18.37 -24.04
N PRO A 200 0.53 18.48 -23.86
CA PRO A 200 1.45 17.42 -24.25
C PRO A 200 1.03 16.04 -23.75
N GLY A 201 1.32 15.00 -24.52
CA GLY A 201 0.91 13.62 -24.18
C GLY A 201 -0.52 13.26 -24.60
N GLY A 202 -1.18 14.05 -25.45
CA GLY A 202 -2.51 13.75 -25.99
C GLY A 202 -3.66 13.87 -24.98
N LYS A 203 -3.41 14.52 -23.85
CA LYS A 203 -4.40 14.77 -22.80
C LYS A 203 -5.05 16.14 -22.97
N ARG A 204 -6.15 16.38 -22.25
CA ARG A 204 -6.82 17.68 -22.23
C ARG A 204 -6.78 18.26 -20.82
N SER A 205 -6.56 19.57 -20.70
CA SER A 205 -6.57 20.25 -19.40
C SER A 205 -7.21 21.63 -19.47
N ALA A 206 -7.90 21.99 -18.39
CA ALA A 206 -8.57 23.29 -18.23
C ALA A 206 -7.67 24.32 -17.55
N ALA A 207 -6.90 23.92 -16.56
CA ALA A 207 -6.12 24.80 -15.70
C ALA A 207 -4.89 24.09 -15.10
N ALA A 208 -3.88 24.88 -14.76
CA ALA A 208 -2.77 24.47 -13.90
C ALA A 208 -2.99 25.04 -12.50
N ILE A 209 -2.96 24.18 -11.48
CA ILE A 209 -3.16 24.52 -10.08
C ILE A 209 -1.88 24.23 -9.32
N GLN A 210 -1.40 25.18 -8.50
CA GLN A 210 -0.14 25.02 -7.73
C GLN A 210 -0.42 24.82 -6.24
N GLN A 211 -1.43 25.50 -5.69
CA GLN A 211 -1.73 25.43 -4.27
C GLN A 211 -3.22 25.58 -4.01
N ILE A 212 -3.69 24.84 -3.04
CA ILE A 212 -5.03 25.01 -2.45
C ILE A 212 -4.84 25.28 -0.96
N ALA A 213 -5.52 26.30 -0.41
CA ALA A 213 -5.54 26.54 1.02
C ALA A 213 -7.00 26.67 1.50
N LEU A 214 -7.29 26.16 2.69
CA LEU A 214 -8.58 26.27 3.35
C LEU A 214 -8.38 26.79 4.77
N GLY A 215 -9.08 27.84 5.15
CA GLY A 215 -9.04 28.39 6.50
C GLY A 215 -10.39 28.91 6.95
N SER A 216 -10.51 29.27 8.24
CA SER A 216 -11.70 29.96 8.73
C SER A 216 -11.88 31.30 8.03
N ALA A 217 -13.12 31.71 7.77
CA ALA A 217 -13.41 33.01 7.15
C ALA A 217 -12.85 34.21 7.97
N SER A 218 -12.75 34.07 9.28
CA SER A 218 -12.19 35.08 10.19
C SER A 218 -10.72 35.39 9.97
N LEU A 219 -9.98 34.49 9.30
CA LEU A 219 -8.54 34.67 9.04
C LEU A 219 -8.26 35.57 7.83
N GLY A 220 -9.28 35.95 7.06
CA GLY A 220 -9.11 36.73 5.82
C GLY A 220 -8.31 35.98 4.74
N SER A 221 -7.73 36.70 3.79
CA SER A 221 -6.90 36.14 2.74
C SER A 221 -5.53 35.68 3.26
N PRO A 222 -5.00 34.53 2.81
CA PRO A 222 -3.67 34.05 3.22
C PRO A 222 -2.56 34.96 2.67
N PRO A 223 -1.34 34.96 3.29
CA PRO A 223 -0.17 35.61 2.72
C PRO A 223 0.18 35.00 1.34
N ALA A 224 1.04 35.71 0.59
CA ALA A 224 1.35 35.35 -0.79
C ALA A 224 2.09 34.01 -0.92
N ASP A 225 2.86 33.63 0.08
CA ASP A 225 3.61 32.37 0.13
C ASP A 225 3.36 31.68 1.48
N LEU A 226 2.65 30.57 1.43
CA LEU A 226 2.46 29.69 2.57
C LEU A 226 3.40 28.51 2.39
N GLY A 227 4.59 28.58 2.99
CA GLY A 227 5.55 27.47 2.98
C GLY A 227 4.96 26.18 3.53
N ILE A 228 5.43 25.05 3.01
CA ILE A 228 5.12 23.71 3.54
C ILE A 228 6.06 23.37 4.71
N VAL A 229 5.71 22.29 5.44
CA VAL A 229 6.58 21.72 6.48
C VAL A 229 7.88 21.20 5.88
N GLU A 230 8.97 21.52 6.53
CA GLU A 230 10.31 21.04 6.17
C GLU A 230 10.77 19.94 7.13
N ALA A 231 11.29 18.84 6.54
CA ALA A 231 12.08 17.86 7.26
C ALA A 231 13.56 18.14 6.95
N ARG A 232 14.31 18.66 7.92
CA ARG A 232 15.71 19.06 7.77
C ARG A 232 16.50 18.96 9.07
N ALA A 233 17.80 19.16 8.99
CA ALA A 233 18.57 19.37 10.21
C ALA A 233 18.19 20.72 10.86
N ALA A 234 17.85 20.67 12.14
CA ALA A 234 17.61 21.84 12.97
C ALA A 234 18.68 21.92 14.06
N ASN A 235 19.20 23.14 14.30
CA ASN A 235 20.19 23.38 15.35
C ASN A 235 19.49 24.03 16.55
N VAL A 236 19.55 23.36 17.70
CA VAL A 236 19.02 23.88 18.98
C VAL A 236 20.11 23.78 20.04
N GLY A 237 20.53 24.94 20.56
CA GLY A 237 21.59 25.03 21.57
C GLY A 237 22.94 24.46 21.11
N GLY A 238 23.27 24.58 19.83
CA GLY A 238 24.51 24.04 19.24
C GLY A 238 24.48 22.58 18.84
N VAL A 239 23.38 21.87 19.09
CA VAL A 239 23.20 20.45 18.71
C VAL A 239 22.29 20.34 17.51
N ALA A 240 22.80 19.81 16.39
CA ALA A 240 22.03 19.57 15.17
C ALA A 240 21.38 18.20 15.20
N ARG A 241 20.06 18.13 14.95
CA ARG A 241 19.29 16.87 14.83
C ARG A 241 18.34 16.92 13.62
N ARG A 242 18.01 15.76 13.05
CA ARG A 242 16.94 15.67 12.04
C ARG A 242 15.62 16.03 12.69
N ALA A 243 14.89 16.96 12.11
CA ALA A 243 13.66 17.46 12.71
C ALA A 243 12.59 17.78 11.66
N LEU A 244 11.33 17.69 12.08
CA LEU A 244 10.23 18.42 11.46
C LEU A 244 10.27 19.85 12.00
N VAL A 245 10.25 20.84 11.12
CA VAL A 245 10.30 22.25 11.52
C VAL A 245 9.04 22.95 11.04
N ALA A 246 8.37 23.62 11.96
CA ALA A 246 7.27 24.52 11.64
C ALA A 246 7.51 25.87 12.30
N GLY A 247 7.40 26.94 11.53
CA GLY A 247 7.60 28.32 12.00
C GLY A 247 6.34 29.16 11.81
N GLY A 248 6.25 30.26 12.58
CA GLY A 248 5.18 31.22 12.49
C GLY A 248 3.97 30.92 13.41
N HIS A 249 3.03 31.86 13.43
CA HIS A 249 1.83 31.73 14.24
C HIS A 249 0.92 30.61 13.70
N GLY A 250 0.39 29.73 14.60
CA GLY A 250 -0.62 28.75 14.25
C GLY A 250 -0.19 27.70 13.23
N SER A 251 1.09 27.31 13.22
CA SER A 251 1.57 26.22 12.37
C SER A 251 1.36 24.86 13.05
N ARG A 252 0.80 23.91 12.29
CA ARG A 252 0.55 22.54 12.73
C ARG A 252 0.94 21.56 11.65
N ILE A 253 1.56 20.45 12.09
CA ILE A 253 1.85 19.29 11.27
C ILE A 253 1.00 18.15 11.82
N SER A 254 0.11 17.59 11.02
CA SER A 254 -0.76 16.50 11.43
C SER A 254 -0.43 15.23 10.65
N TYR A 255 -0.46 14.08 11.35
CA TYR A 255 -0.36 12.76 10.74
C TYR A 255 -1.56 11.92 11.18
N TYR A 256 -2.15 11.22 10.22
CA TYR A 256 -3.24 10.26 10.46
C TYR A 256 -2.64 8.86 10.36
N VAL A 257 -2.49 8.20 11.50
CA VAL A 257 -1.75 6.95 11.62
C VAL A 257 -2.51 5.92 12.44
N GLN A 258 -2.33 4.65 12.12
CA GLN A 258 -2.77 3.58 12.99
C GLN A 258 -1.74 3.39 14.10
N LEU A 259 -2.13 3.63 15.34
CA LEU A 259 -1.27 3.39 16.49
C LEU A 259 -1.32 1.91 16.91
N PRO A 260 -0.18 1.26 17.14
CA PRO A 260 -0.17 -0.07 17.72
C PRO A 260 -0.65 -0.04 19.19
N PRO A 261 -1.03 -1.19 19.77
CA PRO A 261 -1.30 -1.31 21.20
C PRO A 261 -0.10 -0.84 22.04
N ALA A 262 -0.36 -0.18 23.16
CA ALA A 262 0.65 0.35 24.08
C ALA A 262 1.66 1.34 23.42
N ALA A 263 1.22 2.07 22.41
CA ALA A 263 2.05 3.05 21.70
C ALA A 263 2.49 4.21 22.59
N HIS A 264 3.75 4.62 22.43
CA HIS A 264 4.30 5.86 22.98
C HIS A 264 4.82 6.73 21.83
N LEU A 265 4.92 8.02 22.05
CA LEU A 265 5.54 8.97 21.13
C LEU A 265 6.87 9.45 21.71
N ALA A 266 7.97 9.14 21.05
CA ALA A 266 9.29 9.67 21.37
C ALA A 266 9.58 10.87 20.48
N VAL A 267 9.98 12.03 21.07
CA VAL A 267 10.24 13.25 20.31
C VAL A 267 11.15 14.21 21.09
N GLY A 268 12.13 14.79 20.44
CA GLY A 268 12.88 15.94 20.97
C GLY A 268 12.19 17.26 20.59
N VAL A 269 12.00 18.17 21.52
CA VAL A 269 11.36 19.47 21.29
C VAL A 269 12.36 20.59 21.57
N GLY A 270 12.46 21.58 20.65
CA GLY A 270 13.33 22.74 20.84
C GLY A 270 13.00 23.90 19.91
N GLY A 271 13.49 25.09 20.27
CA GLY A 271 13.40 26.29 19.44
C GLY A 271 14.58 26.36 18.44
N GLU A 272 14.28 26.56 17.20
CA GLU A 272 15.32 26.69 16.20
C GLU A 272 16.06 28.03 16.35
N GLY A 273 17.42 28.00 16.27
CA GLY A 273 18.31 29.14 16.39
C GLY A 273 18.84 29.34 17.81
N ASN A 274 19.54 30.47 18.01
CA ASN A 274 20.23 30.75 19.25
C ASN A 274 19.39 31.48 20.32
N ALA A 275 18.17 31.91 19.96
CA ALA A 275 17.24 32.53 20.86
C ALA A 275 15.80 32.16 20.49
N PRO A 276 15.10 31.32 21.29
CA PRO A 276 13.69 31.02 21.08
C PRO A 276 12.88 32.31 21.22
N ALA A 277 11.77 32.42 20.46
CA ALA A 277 10.85 33.54 20.59
C ALA A 277 10.26 33.57 21.98
N PRO A 278 10.34 34.71 22.72
CA PRO A 278 9.73 34.82 24.05
C PRO A 278 8.23 34.51 23.99
N GLY A 279 7.77 33.64 24.89
CA GLY A 279 6.34 33.26 24.99
C GLY A 279 5.86 32.22 23.95
N GLY A 280 6.75 31.66 23.11
CA GLY A 280 6.40 30.57 22.19
C GLY A 280 6.13 29.26 22.93
N THR A 281 5.15 28.49 22.44
CA THR A 281 4.73 27.20 23.01
C THR A 281 4.75 26.11 21.94
N ALA A 282 5.30 24.95 22.33
CA ALA A 282 5.24 23.72 21.56
C ALA A 282 4.20 22.77 22.16
N LEU A 283 3.29 22.23 21.33
CA LEU A 283 2.30 21.26 21.75
C LEU A 283 2.42 19.97 20.93
N VAL A 284 2.15 18.86 21.59
CA VAL A 284 1.92 17.57 20.93
C VAL A 284 0.55 17.05 21.38
N ARG A 285 -0.31 16.72 20.44
CA ARG A 285 -1.67 16.24 20.69
C ARG A 285 -1.95 14.93 19.99
N VAL A 286 -2.89 14.17 20.55
CA VAL A 286 -3.47 12.99 19.92
C VAL A 286 -4.98 13.10 19.91
N ALA A 287 -5.60 12.77 18.79
CA ALA A 287 -7.05 12.69 18.63
C ALA A 287 -7.44 11.34 18.03
N VAL A 288 -8.55 10.79 18.51
CA VAL A 288 -9.19 9.59 17.94
C VAL A 288 -10.67 9.86 17.72
N ASP A 289 -11.29 9.13 16.83
CA ASP A 289 -12.70 9.30 16.53
C ASP A 289 -13.58 9.08 17.77
N GLY A 290 -14.60 9.91 17.92
CA GLY A 290 -15.53 9.83 19.03
C GLY A 290 -14.99 10.33 20.39
N GLN A 291 -13.77 10.85 20.47
CA GLN A 291 -13.17 11.35 21.71
C GLN A 291 -12.58 12.77 21.52
N PRO A 292 -12.58 13.59 22.58
CA PRO A 292 -11.88 14.88 22.54
C PRO A 292 -10.36 14.69 22.31
N ALA A 293 -9.75 15.61 21.57
CA ALA A 293 -8.30 15.60 21.40
C ALA A 293 -7.60 15.80 22.76
N ARG A 294 -6.58 14.99 23.01
CA ARG A 294 -5.79 15.01 24.25
C ARG A 294 -4.42 15.63 24.00
N THR A 295 -4.03 16.60 24.84
CA THR A 295 -2.67 17.14 24.85
C THR A 295 -1.75 16.15 25.55
N LEU A 296 -0.72 15.70 24.84
CA LEU A 296 0.35 14.84 25.37
C LEU A 296 1.48 15.66 25.97
N HIS A 297 1.77 16.80 25.37
CA HIS A 297 2.76 17.76 25.84
C HIS A 297 2.34 19.18 25.49
N GLU A 298 2.54 20.10 26.41
CA GLU A 298 2.47 21.55 26.20
C GLU A 298 3.55 22.21 27.05
N GLY A 299 4.43 22.98 26.41
CA GLY A 299 5.53 23.62 27.12
C GLY A 299 6.17 24.75 26.32
N PRO A 300 6.96 25.59 26.99
CA PRO A 300 7.68 26.70 26.34
C PRO A 300 8.70 26.15 25.33
N ILE A 301 8.94 26.93 24.29
CA ILE A 301 9.98 26.62 23.29
C ILE A 301 11.35 26.91 23.92
N GLY A 302 12.07 25.85 24.29
CA GLY A 302 13.38 25.92 24.94
C GLY A 302 14.55 26.19 23.96
N SER A 303 15.65 26.71 24.49
CA SER A 303 16.92 26.89 23.75
C SER A 303 17.79 25.63 23.71
N ARG A 304 17.28 24.49 24.21
CA ARG A 304 17.92 23.19 24.20
C ARG A 304 16.88 22.14 23.83
N TRP A 305 17.34 20.99 23.33
CA TRP A 305 16.49 19.85 23.10
C TRP A 305 15.92 19.35 24.42
N ASN A 306 14.61 19.16 24.47
CA ASN A 306 13.86 18.48 25.53
C ASN A 306 13.32 17.18 24.95
N ASP A 307 13.93 16.06 25.34
CA ASP A 307 13.54 14.73 24.86
C ASP A 307 12.39 14.16 25.71
N LEU A 308 11.33 13.76 25.03
CA LEU A 308 10.08 13.33 25.62
C LEU A 308 9.74 11.91 25.16
N LEU A 309 9.22 11.11 26.08
CA LEU A 309 8.55 9.84 25.82
C LEU A 309 7.12 9.94 26.35
N LEU A 310 6.15 10.08 25.45
CA LEU A 310 4.76 10.43 25.76
C LEU A 310 3.87 9.21 25.60
N ASP A 311 3.11 8.84 26.62
CA ASP A 311 2.14 7.74 26.54
C ASP A 311 0.93 8.16 25.70
N CYS A 312 0.63 7.40 24.64
CA CYS A 312 -0.54 7.61 23.80
C CYS A 312 -1.85 7.18 24.50
N GLY A 313 -1.78 6.39 25.57
CA GLY A 313 -2.91 6.02 26.42
C GLY A 313 -4.05 5.38 25.64
N ALA A 314 -5.28 5.86 25.82
CA ALA A 314 -6.47 5.33 25.15
C ALA A 314 -6.46 5.45 23.61
N ALA A 315 -5.55 6.24 23.01
CA ALA A 315 -5.41 6.31 21.57
C ALA A 315 -4.64 5.10 20.98
N ALA A 316 -3.87 4.39 21.82
CA ALA A 316 -3.15 3.19 21.38
C ALA A 316 -4.12 2.10 20.88
N GLY A 317 -3.78 1.44 19.78
CA GLY A 317 -4.63 0.44 19.12
C GLY A 317 -5.71 1.03 18.17
N HIS A 318 -5.79 2.36 18.02
CA HIS A 318 -6.77 3.04 17.18
C HIS A 318 -6.12 3.86 16.05
N ALA A 319 -6.90 4.16 15.02
CA ALA A 319 -6.54 5.23 14.10
C ALA A 319 -6.55 6.56 14.84
N ALA A 320 -5.46 7.30 14.74
CA ALA A 320 -5.27 8.54 15.46
C ALA A 320 -4.70 9.64 14.57
N ARG A 321 -5.05 10.89 14.90
CA ARG A 321 -4.36 12.06 14.40
C ARG A 321 -3.35 12.51 15.45
N ILE A 322 -2.07 12.61 15.08
CA ILE A 322 -0.99 13.17 15.89
C ILE A 322 -0.69 14.57 15.36
N ASP A 323 -0.77 15.57 16.22
CA ASP A 323 -0.51 16.96 15.88
C ASP A 323 0.76 17.48 16.56
N PHE A 324 1.65 18.05 15.78
CA PHE A 324 2.78 18.85 16.23
C PHE A 324 2.45 20.33 15.98
N VAL A 325 2.21 21.10 17.04
CA VAL A 325 1.70 22.47 16.95
C VAL A 325 2.71 23.48 17.48
N ALA A 326 3.00 24.50 16.69
CA ALA A 326 3.83 25.63 17.06
C ALA A 326 2.98 26.87 17.28
N ARG A 327 3.09 27.51 18.47
CA ARG A 327 2.45 28.77 18.79
C ARG A 327 3.49 29.80 19.19
N GLY A 328 3.47 30.97 18.56
CA GLY A 328 4.30 32.10 18.92
C GLY A 328 5.79 32.03 18.55
N GLY A 329 6.24 30.99 17.87
CA GLY A 329 7.64 30.83 17.45
C GLY A 329 7.89 29.62 16.54
N ALA A 330 9.12 29.49 16.03
CA ALA A 330 9.53 28.33 15.28
C ALA A 330 9.88 27.17 16.23
N VAL A 331 9.28 26.01 15.99
CA VAL A 331 9.54 24.77 16.75
C VAL A 331 10.16 23.74 15.83
N ALA A 332 11.15 23.04 16.35
CA ALA A 332 11.72 21.84 15.77
C ALA A 332 11.36 20.64 16.63
N TRP A 333 10.77 19.60 16.02
CA TRP A 333 10.51 18.31 16.61
C TRP A 333 11.52 17.31 16.07
N ALA A 334 12.53 16.96 16.90
CA ALA A 334 13.62 16.08 16.50
C ALA A 334 13.19 14.62 16.58
N GLU A 335 13.45 13.90 15.51
CA GLU A 335 13.31 12.44 15.41
C GLU A 335 11.99 11.91 15.99
N PRO A 336 10.83 12.53 15.66
CA PRO A 336 9.55 12.11 16.20
C PRO A 336 9.21 10.71 15.69
N ARG A 337 8.90 9.81 16.63
CA ARG A 337 8.60 8.38 16.32
C ARG A 337 7.50 7.87 17.22
N VAL A 338 6.58 7.07 16.66
CA VAL A 338 5.76 6.16 17.46
C VAL A 338 6.63 4.95 17.81
N VAL A 339 6.67 4.62 19.09
CA VAL A 339 7.46 3.50 19.59
C VAL A 339 6.61 2.60 20.49
N VAL A 340 6.94 1.31 20.52
CA VAL A 340 6.32 0.33 21.42
C VAL A 340 7.42 -0.40 22.19
N LYS A 341 7.15 -0.71 23.44
CA LYS A 341 8.02 -1.58 24.23
C LYS A 341 7.86 -3.00 23.69
N ALA A 342 8.90 -3.53 23.11
CA ALA A 342 8.88 -4.85 22.52
C ALA A 342 9.70 -5.83 23.36
N PRO A 343 9.22 -7.07 23.57
CA PRO A 343 10.04 -8.10 24.15
C PRO A 343 11.24 -8.42 23.25
N PRO A 344 12.33 -8.96 23.81
CA PRO A 344 13.44 -9.45 23.00
C PRO A 344 12.93 -10.49 21.99
N HIS A 345 13.38 -10.41 20.73
CA HIS A 345 13.01 -11.39 19.70
C HIS A 345 13.96 -12.56 19.71
N ALA A 346 13.46 -13.73 19.28
CA ALA A 346 14.33 -14.79 18.79
C ALA A 346 14.97 -14.29 17.49
N ALA A 347 16.28 -14.17 17.47
CA ALA A 347 16.99 -13.94 16.21
C ALA A 347 16.77 -15.13 15.25
N PRO A 348 16.75 -14.89 13.93
CA PRO A 348 16.78 -16.00 12.98
C PRO A 348 17.99 -16.88 13.22
N PRO A 349 17.93 -18.19 12.92
CA PRO A 349 19.08 -19.07 13.03
C PRO A 349 20.21 -18.58 12.12
N SER A 350 21.47 -18.71 12.59
CA SER A 350 22.64 -18.30 11.80
C SER A 350 23.61 -19.48 11.67
N PRO A 351 23.95 -19.92 10.43
CA PRO A 351 23.44 -19.41 9.14
C PRO A 351 21.96 -19.78 8.93
N GLU A 352 21.25 -18.93 8.18
CA GLU A 352 19.88 -19.23 7.78
C GLU A 352 19.85 -20.45 6.86
N PRO A 353 18.93 -21.41 7.08
CA PRO A 353 18.80 -22.56 6.19
C PRO A 353 18.17 -22.14 4.85
N HIS A 354 18.75 -22.60 3.75
CA HIS A 354 18.16 -22.54 2.42
C HIS A 354 17.54 -23.87 2.04
N PHE A 355 16.52 -23.85 1.19
CA PHE A 355 15.72 -25.02 0.91
C PHE A 355 15.85 -25.46 -0.55
N ASP A 356 16.11 -26.74 -0.76
CA ASP A 356 16.22 -27.36 -2.09
C ASP A 356 14.87 -27.63 -2.74
N HIS A 357 13.79 -27.71 -1.93
CA HIS A 357 12.47 -28.06 -2.41
C HIS A 357 11.42 -27.05 -1.93
N LEU A 358 10.76 -26.41 -2.89
CA LEU A 358 9.73 -25.39 -2.67
C LEU A 358 8.42 -25.87 -3.31
N TYR A 359 7.40 -26.13 -2.50
CA TYR A 359 6.09 -26.59 -2.96
C TYR A 359 5.03 -25.59 -2.56
N VAL A 360 4.28 -25.04 -3.54
CA VAL A 360 3.12 -24.19 -3.33
C VAL A 360 1.87 -24.97 -3.66
N TRP A 361 1.03 -25.19 -2.65
CA TRP A 361 -0.32 -25.72 -2.78
C TRP A 361 -1.30 -24.56 -2.79
N MET A 362 -1.62 -24.12 -4.01
CA MET A 362 -2.57 -23.05 -4.27
C MET A 362 -3.97 -23.65 -4.37
N VAL A 363 -4.90 -23.14 -3.57
CA VAL A 363 -6.30 -23.58 -3.50
C VAL A 363 -7.19 -22.48 -4.07
N ASP A 364 -7.83 -22.72 -5.20
CA ASP A 364 -8.67 -21.74 -5.87
C ASP A 364 -9.93 -21.43 -5.05
N THR A 365 -10.23 -20.16 -4.82
CA THR A 365 -11.40 -19.62 -4.07
C THR A 365 -11.49 -20.00 -2.58
N PHE A 366 -10.42 -20.36 -1.89
CA PHE A 366 -10.48 -20.76 -0.48
C PHE A 366 -10.46 -19.57 0.47
N ARG A 367 -11.59 -19.30 1.13
CA ARG A 367 -11.76 -18.25 2.14
C ARG A 367 -11.07 -18.62 3.46
N ALA A 368 -10.41 -17.67 4.10
CA ALA A 368 -9.77 -17.87 5.41
C ALA A 368 -10.82 -18.20 6.50
N ASP A 369 -11.98 -17.56 6.50
CA ASP A 369 -13.02 -17.76 7.52
C ASP A 369 -13.70 -19.15 7.45
N LYS A 370 -13.41 -19.96 6.44
CA LYS A 370 -13.86 -21.35 6.28
C LYS A 370 -12.86 -22.39 6.84
N MET A 371 -11.76 -21.97 7.41
CA MET A 371 -10.76 -22.82 8.05
C MET A 371 -10.72 -22.57 9.58
N HIS A 372 -10.74 -23.62 10.43
CA HIS A 372 -10.74 -23.49 11.88
C HIS A 372 -9.54 -22.70 12.43
N ALA A 373 -8.37 -22.87 11.84
CA ALA A 373 -7.17 -22.12 12.24
C ALA A 373 -7.34 -20.59 12.14
N TYR A 374 -8.25 -20.11 11.27
CA TYR A 374 -8.58 -18.69 11.12
C TYR A 374 -9.89 -18.30 11.79
N ASN A 375 -10.89 -19.20 11.76
CA ASN A 375 -12.19 -18.99 12.38
C ASN A 375 -12.63 -20.24 13.17
N PRO A 376 -12.36 -20.29 14.48
CA PRO A 376 -12.73 -21.44 15.30
C PRO A 376 -14.25 -21.74 15.36
N LYS A 377 -15.08 -20.79 14.88
CA LYS A 377 -16.55 -20.95 14.86
C LYS A 377 -17.08 -21.49 13.53
N THR A 378 -16.23 -21.72 12.54
CA THR A 378 -16.68 -22.26 11.25
C THR A 378 -17.23 -23.67 11.42
N ARG A 379 -18.27 -23.99 10.64
CA ARG A 379 -18.80 -25.37 10.57
C ARG A 379 -17.97 -26.27 9.64
N VAL A 380 -17.10 -25.67 8.81
CA VAL A 380 -16.36 -26.39 7.77
C VAL A 380 -15.25 -27.23 8.38
N GLN A 381 -15.14 -28.49 7.99
CA GLN A 381 -14.17 -29.43 8.53
C GLN A 381 -12.90 -29.43 7.69
N THR A 382 -11.80 -28.93 8.28
CA THR A 382 -10.49 -28.80 7.66
C THR A 382 -9.36 -29.38 8.51
N PRO A 383 -9.51 -30.61 9.06
CA PRO A 383 -8.58 -31.13 10.07
C PRO A 383 -7.13 -31.24 9.57
N ASN A 384 -6.90 -31.45 8.29
CA ASN A 384 -5.57 -31.62 7.73
C ASN A 384 -4.88 -30.27 7.47
N TYR A 385 -5.62 -29.28 6.96
CA TYR A 385 -5.15 -27.93 6.87
C TYR A 385 -4.85 -27.33 8.27
N ASP A 386 -5.71 -27.61 9.26
CA ASP A 386 -5.53 -27.15 10.64
C ASP A 386 -4.30 -27.78 11.30
N ALA A 387 -4.08 -29.10 11.08
CA ALA A 387 -2.88 -29.79 11.53
C ALA A 387 -1.61 -29.25 10.86
N PHE A 388 -1.68 -28.92 9.59
CA PHE A 388 -0.57 -28.27 8.88
C PHE A 388 -0.28 -26.87 9.44
N ALA A 389 -1.30 -26.07 9.72
CA ALA A 389 -1.15 -24.75 10.33
C ALA A 389 -0.49 -24.83 11.72
N ALA A 390 -0.77 -25.88 12.49
CA ALA A 390 -0.12 -26.13 13.77
C ALA A 390 1.37 -26.54 13.65
N ASP A 391 1.82 -27.09 12.50
CA ASP A 391 3.22 -27.46 12.19
C ASP A 391 3.96 -26.37 11.39
N ALA A 392 3.35 -25.18 11.19
CA ALA A 392 3.83 -24.12 10.32
C ALA A 392 3.69 -22.73 10.97
N THR A 393 4.15 -21.69 10.29
CA THR A 393 3.84 -20.28 10.60
C THR A 393 2.63 -19.85 9.79
N ARG A 394 1.61 -19.28 10.44
CA ARG A 394 0.38 -18.80 9.84
C ARG A 394 0.32 -17.27 9.90
N PHE A 395 -0.04 -16.64 8.78
CA PHE A 395 -0.29 -15.20 8.70
C PHE A 395 -1.79 -14.95 8.89
N ALA A 396 -2.14 -14.21 9.94
CA ALA A 396 -3.55 -14.03 10.32
C ALA A 396 -4.36 -13.23 9.29
N TRP A 397 -3.71 -12.29 8.59
CA TRP A 397 -4.34 -11.33 7.71
C TRP A 397 -3.64 -11.29 6.34
N ALA A 398 -3.86 -12.31 5.51
CA ALA A 398 -3.34 -12.33 4.15
C ALA A 398 -4.39 -11.80 3.16
N THR A 399 -4.03 -10.73 2.44
CA THR A 399 -4.90 -10.06 1.48
C THR A 399 -4.42 -10.30 0.06
N VAL A 400 -5.33 -10.68 -0.82
CA VAL A 400 -5.07 -10.86 -2.25
C VAL A 400 -5.12 -9.53 -3.01
N GLN A 401 -4.35 -9.42 -4.11
CA GLN A 401 -4.28 -8.22 -4.92
C GLN A 401 -5.36 -8.16 -6.02
N GLY A 402 -6.07 -9.25 -6.25
CA GLY A 402 -7.20 -9.37 -7.16
C GLY A 402 -8.30 -10.22 -6.59
N THR A 403 -9.54 -10.09 -7.06
CA THR A 403 -10.71 -10.81 -6.57
C THR A 403 -11.15 -11.92 -7.53
N TRP A 404 -10.25 -12.33 -8.45
CA TRP A 404 -10.41 -13.45 -9.37
C TRP A 404 -9.03 -13.92 -9.84
N SER A 405 -8.96 -15.11 -10.43
CA SER A 405 -7.71 -15.86 -10.59
C SER A 405 -6.63 -15.15 -11.38
N LEU A 406 -6.93 -14.53 -12.54
CA LEU A 406 -5.89 -13.95 -13.40
C LEU A 406 -5.06 -12.88 -12.69
N PRO A 407 -5.62 -11.79 -12.11
CA PRO A 407 -4.83 -10.78 -11.41
C PRO A 407 -4.17 -11.30 -10.14
N SER A 408 -4.81 -12.20 -9.41
CA SER A 408 -4.26 -12.75 -8.17
C SER A 408 -3.03 -13.61 -8.41
N HIS A 409 -3.12 -14.60 -9.29
CA HIS A 409 -1.97 -15.43 -9.66
C HIS A 409 -0.84 -14.59 -10.30
N ALA A 410 -1.19 -13.57 -11.10
CA ALA A 410 -0.19 -12.67 -11.66
C ALA A 410 0.57 -11.94 -10.55
N SER A 411 -0.12 -11.37 -9.56
CA SER A 411 0.54 -10.71 -8.42
C SER A 411 1.40 -11.67 -7.60
N LEU A 412 0.89 -12.87 -7.31
CA LEU A 412 1.62 -13.89 -6.56
C LEU A 412 2.93 -14.30 -7.23
N LEU A 413 2.88 -14.60 -8.55
CA LEU A 413 4.04 -15.12 -9.28
C LEU A 413 5.03 -14.04 -9.72
N THR A 414 4.63 -12.76 -9.67
CA THR A 414 5.49 -11.64 -10.09
C THR A 414 5.96 -10.75 -8.94
N GLY A 415 5.29 -10.81 -7.78
CA GLY A 415 5.56 -9.91 -6.67
C GLY A 415 5.20 -8.46 -6.93
N VAL A 416 4.28 -8.15 -7.90
CA VAL A 416 3.88 -6.77 -8.23
C VAL A 416 2.36 -6.59 -8.26
N TYR A 417 1.91 -5.34 -8.08
CA TYR A 417 0.48 -5.00 -8.11
C TYR A 417 -0.16 -5.17 -9.50
N PRO A 418 -1.50 -5.36 -9.56
CA PRO A 418 -2.26 -5.47 -10.80
C PRO A 418 -2.07 -4.29 -11.75
N THR A 419 -1.88 -3.09 -11.24
CA THR A 419 -1.58 -1.88 -12.01
C THR A 419 -0.26 -1.94 -12.77
N VAL A 420 0.69 -2.74 -12.30
CA VAL A 420 2.02 -2.91 -12.88
C VAL A 420 2.04 -4.10 -13.84
N HIS A 421 1.59 -5.28 -13.42
CA HIS A 421 1.59 -6.46 -14.31
C HIS A 421 0.49 -6.42 -15.38
N ARG A 422 -0.58 -5.62 -15.21
CA ARG A 422 -1.66 -5.33 -16.18
C ARG A 422 -2.54 -6.51 -16.59
N ALA A 423 -2.41 -7.65 -15.98
CA ALA A 423 -3.30 -8.79 -16.17
C ALA A 423 -4.58 -8.60 -15.33
N THR A 424 -5.47 -7.68 -15.74
CA THR A 424 -6.62 -7.21 -14.95
C THR A 424 -7.97 -7.32 -15.64
N ALA A 425 -8.01 -7.83 -16.87
CA ALA A 425 -9.23 -8.09 -17.62
C ALA A 425 -9.11 -9.39 -18.40
N HIS A 426 -10.24 -9.99 -18.79
CA HIS A 426 -10.28 -11.30 -19.46
C HIS A 426 -9.40 -11.40 -20.71
N GLU A 427 -9.17 -10.27 -21.41
CA GLU A 427 -8.32 -10.20 -22.61
C GLU A 427 -6.89 -9.70 -22.31
N SER A 428 -6.58 -9.38 -21.06
CA SER A 428 -5.26 -8.88 -20.68
C SER A 428 -4.26 -10.03 -20.56
N LYS A 429 -3.01 -9.76 -20.97
CA LYS A 429 -1.88 -10.67 -20.74
C LYS A 429 -0.94 -10.10 -19.70
N LEU A 430 -0.29 -10.98 -18.97
CA LEU A 430 0.81 -10.64 -18.09
C LEU A 430 1.93 -9.94 -18.86
N SER A 431 2.38 -8.78 -18.39
CA SER A 431 3.46 -8.04 -19.03
C SER A 431 4.75 -8.88 -19.00
N PRO A 432 5.46 -9.02 -20.14
CA PRO A 432 6.71 -9.77 -20.18
C PRO A 432 7.88 -9.04 -19.48
N THR A 433 7.70 -7.77 -19.09
CA THR A 433 8.75 -6.94 -18.48
C THR A 433 8.76 -6.96 -16.95
N VAL A 434 7.74 -7.58 -16.32
CA VAL A 434 7.71 -7.76 -14.87
C VAL A 434 8.53 -8.97 -14.45
N PRO A 435 9.10 -8.99 -13.24
CA PRO A 435 9.78 -10.18 -12.70
C PRO A 435 8.82 -11.38 -12.68
N PHE A 436 9.36 -12.57 -12.74
CA PHE A 436 8.56 -13.79 -12.67
C PHE A 436 9.34 -14.88 -11.90
N ILE A 437 8.78 -15.31 -10.79
CA ILE A 437 9.52 -16.17 -9.83
C ILE A 437 10.12 -17.43 -10.45
N ALA A 438 9.42 -18.06 -11.41
CA ALA A 438 9.94 -19.27 -12.04
C ALA A 438 11.16 -19.00 -12.92
N GLU A 439 11.29 -17.81 -13.53
CA GLU A 439 12.49 -17.41 -14.27
C GLU A 439 13.67 -17.19 -13.31
N GLU A 440 13.44 -16.51 -12.17
CA GLU A 440 14.46 -16.25 -11.16
C GLU A 440 14.98 -17.55 -10.56
N LEU A 441 14.09 -18.43 -10.08
CA LEU A 441 14.48 -19.72 -9.51
C LEU A 441 15.14 -20.67 -10.53
N LYS A 442 14.68 -20.64 -11.78
CA LYS A 442 15.34 -21.41 -12.86
C LYS A 442 16.75 -20.91 -13.13
N HIS A 443 16.96 -19.58 -13.12
CA HIS A 443 18.28 -18.98 -13.24
C HIS A 443 19.21 -19.47 -12.11
N ASP A 444 18.68 -19.62 -10.90
CA ASP A 444 19.41 -20.11 -9.73
C ASP A 444 19.49 -21.65 -9.65
N GLY A 445 19.15 -22.33 -10.74
CA GLY A 445 19.38 -23.77 -10.90
C GLY A 445 18.24 -24.69 -10.46
N PHE A 446 17.11 -24.15 -10.04
CA PHE A 446 15.93 -24.94 -9.69
C PHE A 446 15.29 -25.58 -10.93
N LYS A 447 14.78 -26.80 -10.77
CA LYS A 447 13.84 -27.41 -11.69
C LYS A 447 12.43 -26.88 -11.39
N THR A 448 11.79 -26.29 -12.37
CA THR A 448 10.56 -25.53 -12.19
C THR A 448 9.39 -26.23 -12.85
N GLY A 449 8.32 -26.48 -12.09
CA GLY A 449 7.12 -27.13 -12.60
C GLY A 449 5.84 -26.41 -12.22
N MET A 450 5.00 -26.12 -13.21
CA MET A 450 3.65 -25.61 -13.00
C MET A 450 2.62 -26.67 -13.40
N PHE A 451 1.70 -26.97 -12.48
CA PHE A 451 0.57 -27.84 -12.70
C PHE A 451 -0.69 -27.08 -12.29
N SER A 452 -1.54 -26.73 -13.24
CA SER A 452 -2.69 -25.85 -13.02
C SER A 452 -3.98 -26.46 -13.53
N SER A 453 -4.99 -26.44 -12.67
CA SER A 453 -6.39 -26.76 -13.01
C SER A 453 -7.22 -25.49 -13.27
N ASN A 454 -6.60 -24.31 -13.31
CA ASN A 454 -7.25 -23.05 -13.66
C ASN A 454 -6.91 -22.63 -15.09
N GLY A 455 -7.92 -22.47 -15.95
CA GLY A 455 -7.74 -22.18 -17.36
C GLY A 455 -7.09 -20.83 -17.68
N TYR A 456 -7.09 -19.87 -16.75
CA TYR A 456 -6.40 -18.58 -16.90
C TYR A 456 -4.89 -18.70 -16.71
N ILE A 457 -4.41 -19.67 -15.94
CA ILE A 457 -2.99 -19.80 -15.62
C ILE A 457 -2.29 -20.64 -16.69
N SER A 458 -2.06 -20.04 -17.83
CA SER A 458 -1.54 -20.70 -19.03
C SER A 458 -0.82 -19.72 -19.96
N ALA A 459 -0.14 -20.24 -20.99
CA ALA A 459 0.56 -19.50 -22.03
C ALA A 459 -0.30 -18.43 -22.73
N LYS A 460 -1.61 -18.67 -22.86
CA LYS A 460 -2.54 -17.69 -23.44
C LYS A 460 -2.46 -16.33 -22.72
N TRP A 461 -2.26 -16.33 -21.42
CA TRP A 461 -2.19 -15.13 -20.57
C TRP A 461 -0.78 -14.79 -20.09
N GLY A 462 0.27 -15.51 -20.60
CA GLY A 462 1.68 -15.19 -20.36
C GLY A 462 2.26 -15.81 -19.09
N PHE A 463 1.71 -16.95 -18.61
CA PHE A 463 2.22 -17.67 -17.45
C PHE A 463 3.20 -18.80 -17.78
N ASP A 464 3.56 -18.98 -19.06
CA ASP A 464 4.45 -20.03 -19.54
C ASP A 464 5.96 -19.74 -19.35
N ARG A 465 6.29 -18.66 -18.66
CA ARG A 465 7.67 -18.19 -18.47
C ARG A 465 8.41 -18.98 -17.39
N GLY A 466 9.65 -19.35 -17.68
CA GLY A 466 10.58 -19.91 -16.69
C GLY A 466 10.31 -21.34 -16.23
N TRP A 467 9.29 -22.04 -16.74
CA TRP A 467 9.00 -23.42 -16.36
C TRP A 467 9.80 -24.43 -17.19
N ASP A 468 10.28 -25.51 -16.55
CA ASP A 468 10.78 -26.71 -17.25
C ASP A 468 9.62 -27.60 -17.70
N ILE A 469 8.53 -27.59 -16.95
CA ILE A 469 7.25 -28.19 -17.34
C ILE A 469 6.10 -27.25 -16.98
N ASP A 470 5.20 -27.04 -17.91
CA ASP A 470 3.96 -26.27 -17.77
C ASP A 470 2.80 -27.13 -18.24
N ARG A 471 1.89 -27.49 -17.32
CA ARG A 471 0.71 -28.32 -17.60
C ARG A 471 -0.53 -27.59 -17.12
N ASN A 472 -1.44 -27.33 -18.06
CA ASN A 472 -2.75 -26.77 -17.76
C ASN A 472 -3.87 -27.78 -18.13
N PHE A 473 -4.43 -28.43 -17.11
CA PHE A 473 -5.35 -29.54 -17.29
C PHE A 473 -6.63 -29.14 -18.02
N ILE A 474 -7.15 -27.91 -17.79
CA ILE A 474 -8.32 -27.38 -18.50
C ILE A 474 -7.99 -27.19 -19.98
N ARG A 475 -6.84 -26.58 -20.31
CA ARG A 475 -6.42 -26.30 -21.68
C ARG A 475 -6.07 -27.56 -22.46
N GLU A 476 -5.57 -28.56 -21.77
CA GLU A 476 -5.21 -29.86 -22.32
C GLU A 476 -6.39 -30.83 -22.38
N SER A 477 -7.58 -30.40 -21.91
CA SER A 477 -8.79 -31.24 -21.84
C SER A 477 -8.59 -32.54 -21.04
N LEU A 478 -7.84 -32.44 -19.95
CA LEU A 478 -7.55 -33.53 -19.02
C LEU A 478 -8.45 -33.44 -17.76
N PRO A 479 -8.54 -34.50 -16.96
CA PRO A 479 -9.15 -34.43 -15.65
C PRO A 479 -8.47 -33.34 -14.79
N ASN A 480 -9.24 -32.43 -14.20
CA ASN A 480 -8.74 -31.24 -13.54
C ASN A 480 -8.86 -31.27 -12.01
N GLY A 481 -9.30 -32.37 -11.42
CA GLY A 481 -9.32 -32.51 -9.96
C GLY A 481 -7.92 -32.58 -9.37
N ALA A 482 -7.78 -32.12 -8.12
CA ALA A 482 -6.50 -32.04 -7.42
C ALA A 482 -5.80 -33.40 -7.25
N ASP A 483 -6.54 -34.51 -7.24
CA ASP A 483 -5.96 -35.86 -7.18
C ASP A 483 -5.21 -36.21 -8.48
N TYR A 484 -5.75 -35.87 -9.64
CA TYR A 484 -5.10 -36.12 -10.93
C TYR A 484 -3.93 -35.15 -11.13
N LEU A 485 -4.10 -33.88 -10.75
CA LEU A 485 -3.05 -32.88 -10.75
C LEU A 485 -1.85 -33.36 -9.93
N TRP A 486 -2.09 -33.74 -8.67
CA TRP A 486 -1.02 -34.21 -7.79
C TRP A 486 -0.35 -35.49 -8.31
N LYS A 487 -1.13 -36.46 -8.80
CA LYS A 487 -0.58 -37.67 -9.42
C LYS A 487 0.38 -37.34 -10.56
N THR A 488 0.04 -36.41 -11.41
CA THR A 488 0.86 -35.97 -12.56
C THR A 488 2.10 -35.24 -12.09
N ALA A 489 1.96 -34.30 -11.16
CA ALA A 489 3.08 -33.57 -10.58
C ALA A 489 4.08 -34.51 -9.86
N LYS A 490 3.55 -35.45 -9.03
CA LYS A 490 4.37 -36.43 -8.32
C LYS A 490 5.23 -37.28 -9.27
N ALA A 491 4.68 -37.68 -10.42
CA ALA A 491 5.42 -38.46 -11.42
C ALA A 491 6.60 -37.67 -12.02
N TRP A 492 6.47 -36.34 -12.17
CA TRP A 492 7.55 -35.47 -12.62
C TRP A 492 8.56 -35.17 -11.51
N ILE A 493 8.08 -34.93 -10.28
CA ILE A 493 8.90 -34.58 -9.11
C ILE A 493 9.85 -35.75 -8.72
N THR A 494 9.34 -36.99 -8.65
CA THR A 494 10.02 -38.14 -8.06
C THR A 494 11.41 -38.39 -8.66
N PRO A 495 11.62 -38.43 -9.99
CA PRO A 495 12.96 -38.62 -10.56
C PRO A 495 13.90 -37.43 -10.37
N LEU A 496 13.37 -36.26 -9.95
CA LEU A 496 14.11 -35.03 -9.77
C LEU A 496 14.45 -34.74 -8.30
N LEU A 497 14.08 -35.60 -7.35
CA LEU A 497 14.34 -35.40 -5.91
C LEU A 497 15.81 -35.05 -5.53
N PRO A 498 16.83 -35.50 -6.25
CA PRO A 498 18.22 -35.07 -5.99
C PRO A 498 18.55 -33.64 -6.44
N LYS A 499 17.60 -32.94 -7.06
CA LYS A 499 17.77 -31.57 -7.60
C LYS A 499 16.93 -30.58 -6.84
N HIS A 500 17.33 -29.30 -6.84
CA HIS A 500 16.50 -28.20 -6.37
C HIS A 500 15.23 -28.12 -7.21
N GLN A 501 14.08 -27.95 -6.56
CA GLN A 501 12.77 -27.96 -7.22
C GLN A 501 11.87 -26.83 -6.72
N PHE A 502 11.24 -26.15 -7.66
CA PHE A 502 10.11 -25.25 -7.40
C PHE A 502 8.88 -25.79 -8.11
N VAL A 503 7.84 -26.12 -7.36
CA VAL A 503 6.61 -26.71 -7.89
C VAL A 503 5.40 -25.92 -7.46
N TYR A 504 4.68 -25.39 -8.45
CA TYR A 504 3.45 -24.63 -8.27
C TYR A 504 2.25 -25.51 -8.64
N LEU A 505 1.41 -25.80 -7.65
CA LEU A 505 0.25 -26.69 -7.76
C LEU A 505 -1.04 -25.86 -7.58
N ALA A 506 -1.67 -25.43 -8.67
CA ALA A 506 -2.90 -24.66 -8.64
C ALA A 506 -4.10 -25.59 -8.79
N THR A 507 -4.69 -26.00 -7.65
CA THR A 507 -5.87 -26.86 -7.58
C THR A 507 -7.13 -26.07 -7.87
N ILE A 508 -8.24 -26.74 -8.27
CA ILE A 508 -9.48 -26.06 -8.63
C ILE A 508 -10.52 -26.09 -7.52
N GLU A 509 -10.50 -27.09 -6.64
CA GLU A 509 -11.44 -27.14 -5.53
C GLU A 509 -11.04 -26.13 -4.43
N PRO A 510 -11.96 -25.29 -3.93
CA PRO A 510 -13.43 -25.34 -4.04
C PRO A 510 -14.07 -24.43 -5.11
N HIS A 511 -13.36 -24.00 -6.16
CA HIS A 511 -13.92 -23.14 -7.21
C HIS A 511 -15.21 -23.75 -7.84
N VAL A 512 -16.12 -22.87 -8.22
CA VAL A 512 -17.31 -23.22 -8.99
C VAL A 512 -16.94 -23.92 -10.32
N ALA A 513 -17.58 -25.01 -10.80
CA ALA A 513 -18.85 -25.55 -10.36
C ALA A 513 -18.71 -26.43 -9.11
N TYR A 514 -19.49 -26.16 -8.07
CA TYR A 514 -19.42 -26.89 -6.80
C TYR A 514 -20.04 -28.26 -6.95
N THR A 515 -19.24 -29.32 -6.98
CA THR A 515 -19.64 -30.71 -7.16
C THR A 515 -19.01 -31.63 -6.10
N PRO A 516 -19.19 -31.32 -4.81
CA PRO A 516 -18.57 -32.09 -3.75
C PRO A 516 -19.02 -33.56 -3.78
N LYS A 517 -18.15 -34.48 -3.41
CA LYS A 517 -18.53 -35.87 -3.21
C LYS A 517 -19.65 -35.96 -2.17
N LYS A 518 -20.56 -36.93 -2.36
CA LYS A 518 -21.73 -37.09 -1.47
C LYS A 518 -21.37 -37.18 0.01
N GLU A 519 -20.28 -37.87 0.34
CA GLU A 519 -19.78 -38.03 1.70
C GLU A 519 -19.34 -36.71 2.36
N PHE A 520 -18.85 -35.75 1.59
CA PHE A 520 -18.47 -34.43 2.09
C PHE A 520 -19.68 -33.50 2.17
N LEU A 521 -20.56 -33.50 1.15
CA LEU A 521 -21.78 -32.72 1.17
C LEU A 521 -22.68 -33.10 2.34
N ALA A 522 -22.82 -34.42 2.65
CA ALA A 522 -23.68 -34.93 3.73
C ALA A 522 -23.33 -34.37 5.12
N LYS A 523 -22.13 -33.77 5.29
CA LYS A 523 -21.74 -33.10 6.53
C LYS A 523 -22.42 -31.73 6.72
N TYR A 524 -22.89 -31.11 5.64
CA TYR A 524 -23.47 -29.77 5.59
C TYR A 524 -24.89 -29.70 5.11
N TRP A 525 -25.32 -30.76 4.40
CA TRP A 525 -26.68 -30.89 3.85
C TRP A 525 -27.12 -32.35 3.83
N ASP A 526 -28.01 -32.71 4.76
CA ASP A 526 -28.45 -34.08 5.01
C ASP A 526 -29.89 -34.39 4.54
N LYS A 527 -30.54 -33.40 3.90
CA LYS A 527 -31.92 -33.49 3.44
C LYS A 527 -32.04 -33.42 1.92
N PRO A 528 -33.14 -33.91 1.30
CA PRO A 528 -33.37 -33.71 -0.11
C PRO A 528 -33.44 -32.24 -0.48
N TYR A 529 -32.75 -31.85 -1.55
CA TYR A 529 -32.84 -30.52 -2.10
C TYR A 529 -33.75 -30.55 -3.36
N LEU A 530 -34.82 -29.74 -3.34
CA LEU A 530 -35.82 -29.65 -4.40
C LEU A 530 -35.79 -28.29 -5.14
N GLY A 531 -34.81 -27.44 -4.84
CA GLY A 531 -34.70 -26.14 -5.45
C GLY A 531 -34.03 -26.15 -6.83
N PRO A 532 -33.81 -24.97 -7.42
CA PRO A 532 -33.30 -24.82 -8.79
C PRO A 532 -31.78 -25.04 -8.92
N ILE A 533 -31.01 -25.03 -7.82
CA ILE A 533 -29.53 -25.13 -7.88
C ILE A 533 -29.14 -26.56 -8.27
N LYS A 534 -28.34 -26.65 -9.31
CA LYS A 534 -27.78 -27.93 -9.80
C LYS A 534 -26.23 -27.85 -9.66
N PRO A 535 -25.61 -28.72 -8.87
CA PRO A 535 -24.18 -28.68 -8.61
C PRO A 535 -23.34 -28.49 -9.87
N ILE A 536 -23.47 -29.32 -10.87
CA ILE A 536 -22.69 -29.25 -12.13
C ILE A 536 -22.95 -27.98 -12.97
N GLN A 537 -24.05 -27.28 -12.71
CA GLN A 537 -24.46 -26.06 -13.41
C GLN A 537 -24.23 -24.81 -12.54
N SER A 538 -23.72 -24.97 -11.32
CA SER A 538 -23.61 -23.85 -10.36
C SER A 538 -22.85 -22.65 -10.94
N GLY A 539 -21.80 -22.85 -11.74
CA GLY A 539 -21.10 -21.76 -12.40
C GLY A 539 -21.96 -20.91 -13.34
N VAL A 540 -22.77 -21.55 -14.18
CA VAL A 540 -23.73 -20.83 -15.03
C VAL A 540 -24.82 -20.18 -14.19
N GLN A 541 -25.26 -20.85 -13.14
CA GLN A 541 -26.33 -20.37 -12.26
C GLN A 541 -25.89 -19.16 -11.43
N LEU A 542 -24.64 -19.08 -10.97
CA LEU A 542 -24.12 -17.86 -10.33
C LEU A 542 -24.24 -16.65 -11.27
N GLY A 543 -23.90 -16.80 -12.56
CA GLY A 543 -24.08 -15.74 -13.54
C GLY A 543 -25.55 -15.34 -13.74
N LEU A 544 -26.48 -16.31 -13.72
CA LEU A 544 -27.91 -16.02 -13.80
C LEU A 544 -28.45 -15.34 -12.55
N ILE A 545 -27.93 -15.68 -11.37
CA ILE A 545 -28.26 -15.05 -10.10
C ILE A 545 -27.76 -13.59 -10.08
N LYS A 546 -26.48 -13.35 -10.41
CA LYS A 546 -25.90 -12.01 -10.53
C LYS A 546 -26.68 -11.13 -11.51
N GLY A 547 -27.11 -11.68 -12.62
CA GLY A 547 -27.91 -10.99 -13.64
C GLY A 547 -29.40 -10.85 -13.29
N GLY A 548 -29.85 -11.29 -12.09
CA GLY A 548 -31.25 -11.24 -11.65
C GLY A 548 -32.21 -12.16 -12.41
N LYS A 549 -31.67 -13.06 -13.24
CA LYS A 549 -32.45 -14.00 -14.07
C LYS A 549 -32.85 -15.29 -13.33
N LEU A 550 -32.14 -15.67 -12.28
CA LEU A 550 -32.48 -16.74 -11.38
C LEU A 550 -32.67 -16.19 -9.98
N LYS A 551 -33.91 -16.25 -9.48
CA LYS A 551 -34.23 -15.89 -8.09
C LYS A 551 -33.99 -17.09 -7.20
N VAL A 552 -33.42 -16.89 -6.05
CA VAL A 552 -33.09 -17.91 -5.06
C VAL A 552 -33.68 -17.55 -3.71
N THR A 553 -34.16 -18.60 -3.01
CA THR A 553 -34.63 -18.50 -1.63
C THR A 553 -33.47 -18.64 -0.66
N ASP A 554 -33.68 -18.36 0.64
CA ASP A 554 -32.64 -18.58 1.65
C ASP A 554 -32.24 -20.06 1.78
N ASN A 555 -33.17 -21.00 1.50
CA ASN A 555 -32.86 -22.44 1.41
C ASN A 555 -31.90 -22.75 0.23
N ASP A 556 -32.04 -22.04 -0.90
CA ASP A 556 -31.17 -22.21 -2.05
C ASP A 556 -29.76 -21.61 -1.78
N LYS A 557 -29.71 -20.47 -1.10
CA LYS A 557 -28.46 -19.88 -0.66
C LYS A 557 -27.71 -20.82 0.29
N ALA A 558 -28.41 -21.33 1.30
CA ALA A 558 -27.82 -22.27 2.26
C ALA A 558 -27.33 -23.56 1.59
N TYR A 559 -28.06 -24.06 0.57
CA TYR A 559 -27.62 -25.22 -0.21
C TYR A 559 -26.36 -24.90 -1.05
N LEU A 560 -26.32 -23.73 -1.68
CA LEU A 560 -25.18 -23.29 -2.47
C LEU A 560 -23.92 -23.20 -1.61
N GLU A 561 -24.04 -22.62 -0.42
CA GLU A 561 -22.94 -22.55 0.55
C GLU A 561 -22.55 -23.95 1.07
N ALA A 562 -23.50 -24.86 1.29
CA ALA A 562 -23.20 -26.23 1.69
C ALA A 562 -22.42 -27.02 0.62
N LEU A 563 -22.68 -26.77 -0.66
CA LEU A 563 -21.90 -27.33 -1.76
C LEU A 563 -20.43 -26.86 -1.69
N TYR A 564 -20.21 -25.57 -1.50
CA TYR A 564 -18.88 -24.99 -1.36
C TYR A 564 -18.16 -25.52 -0.10
N ASP A 565 -18.82 -25.58 1.05
CA ASP A 565 -18.27 -26.16 2.29
C ASP A 565 -17.84 -27.63 2.09
N GLY A 566 -18.63 -28.39 1.31
CA GLY A 566 -18.31 -29.76 0.95
C GLY A 566 -17.08 -29.90 0.05
N GLU A 567 -16.87 -28.98 -0.89
CA GLU A 567 -15.66 -28.91 -1.71
C GLU A 567 -14.41 -28.64 -0.87
N ILE A 568 -14.48 -27.70 0.08
CA ILE A 568 -13.35 -27.41 0.99
C ILE A 568 -12.96 -28.66 1.78
N THR A 569 -13.94 -29.39 2.33
CA THR A 569 -13.65 -30.64 3.07
C THR A 569 -13.05 -31.71 2.14
N GLY A 570 -13.46 -31.73 0.88
CA GLY A 570 -12.86 -32.60 -0.15
C GLY A 570 -11.42 -32.22 -0.46
N SER A 571 -11.14 -30.92 -0.61
CA SER A 571 -9.80 -30.37 -0.81
C SER A 571 -8.87 -30.66 0.38
N ASP A 572 -9.36 -30.55 1.60
CA ASP A 572 -8.64 -30.92 2.83
C ASP A 572 -8.17 -32.41 2.81
N ALA A 573 -9.03 -33.31 2.37
CA ALA A 573 -8.67 -34.73 2.25
C ALA A 573 -7.61 -34.99 1.16
N LEU A 574 -7.61 -34.20 0.07
CA LEU A 574 -6.61 -34.30 -0.99
C LEU A 574 -5.27 -33.71 -0.53
N PHE A 575 -5.30 -32.61 0.23
CA PHE A 575 -4.11 -32.05 0.86
C PHE A 575 -3.43 -33.03 1.82
N ALA A 576 -4.21 -33.78 2.61
CA ALA A 576 -3.66 -34.83 3.47
C ALA A 576 -2.84 -35.86 2.68
N LYS A 577 -3.30 -36.26 1.51
CA LYS A 577 -2.61 -37.18 0.63
C LYS A 577 -1.31 -36.58 0.08
N PHE A 578 -1.34 -35.30 -0.33
CA PHE A 578 -0.15 -34.57 -0.75
C PHE A 578 0.92 -34.58 0.34
N ILE A 579 0.57 -34.21 1.58
CA ILE A 579 1.50 -34.22 2.73
C ILE A 579 2.02 -35.63 3.04
N ALA A 580 1.15 -36.64 3.03
CA ALA A 580 1.55 -38.03 3.23
C ALA A 580 2.56 -38.53 2.18
N ASP A 581 2.35 -38.16 0.94
CA ASP A 581 3.26 -38.50 -0.17
C ASP A 581 4.62 -37.80 -0.02
N LEU A 582 4.67 -36.50 0.35
CA LEU A 582 5.94 -35.80 0.63
C LEU A 582 6.72 -36.47 1.77
N LYS A 583 6.02 -36.91 2.83
CA LYS A 583 6.62 -37.67 3.93
C LYS A 583 7.17 -39.03 3.45
N ALA A 584 6.40 -39.76 2.64
CA ALA A 584 6.82 -41.03 2.08
C ALA A 584 8.01 -40.91 1.11
N MET A 585 8.13 -39.78 0.40
CA MET A 585 9.30 -39.48 -0.44
C MET A 585 10.51 -39.01 0.38
N GLY A 586 10.38 -38.78 1.69
CA GLY A 586 11.47 -38.34 2.57
C GLY A 586 11.92 -36.91 2.38
N VAL A 587 11.06 -36.06 1.76
CA VAL A 587 11.38 -34.65 1.46
C VAL A 587 10.63 -33.65 2.34
N TYR A 588 9.57 -34.05 3.02
CA TYR A 588 8.72 -33.15 3.82
C TYR A 588 9.53 -32.28 4.82
N ASP A 589 10.49 -32.88 5.52
CA ASP A 589 11.30 -32.18 6.54
C ASP A 589 12.48 -31.39 5.96
N LYS A 590 12.62 -31.37 4.64
CA LYS A 590 13.65 -30.63 3.90
C LYS A 590 13.05 -29.61 2.93
N SER A 591 11.72 -29.46 2.95
CA SER A 591 10.99 -28.65 2.00
C SER A 591 10.31 -27.46 2.66
N VAL A 592 10.25 -26.37 1.91
CA VAL A 592 9.23 -25.35 2.13
C VAL A 592 7.91 -25.86 1.54
N VAL A 593 6.85 -25.83 2.32
CA VAL A 593 5.51 -26.10 1.87
C VAL A 593 4.63 -24.89 2.20
N ILE A 594 3.96 -24.36 1.20
CA ILE A 594 3.06 -23.19 1.34
C ILE A 594 1.64 -23.61 0.98
N VAL A 595 0.67 -23.25 1.82
CA VAL A 595 -0.75 -23.28 1.52
C VAL A 595 -1.24 -21.84 1.39
N VAL A 596 -1.85 -21.53 0.25
CA VAL A 596 -2.38 -20.19 -0.04
C VAL A 596 -3.57 -20.30 -0.97
N SER A 597 -4.42 -19.26 -1.00
CA SER A 597 -5.50 -19.13 -1.98
C SER A 597 -5.36 -17.85 -2.80
N ASP A 598 -5.93 -17.86 -3.99
CA ASP A 598 -5.90 -16.71 -4.89
C ASP A 598 -7.02 -15.69 -4.61
N HIS A 599 -8.19 -16.12 -4.15
CA HIS A 599 -9.31 -15.27 -3.67
C HIS A 599 -10.35 -16.14 -2.95
N GLY A 600 -11.46 -15.54 -2.52
CA GLY A 600 -12.61 -16.24 -1.97
C GLY A 600 -13.84 -16.19 -2.88
N ASP A 601 -14.98 -16.62 -2.34
CA ASP A 601 -16.31 -16.58 -2.98
C ASP A 601 -17.34 -15.97 -2.04
N GLN A 602 -18.29 -15.17 -2.58
CA GLN A 602 -19.42 -14.58 -1.86
C GLN A 602 -20.64 -15.50 -1.86
N PHE A 603 -21.36 -15.48 -0.75
CA PHE A 603 -22.64 -16.17 -0.56
C PHE A 603 -23.71 -15.22 0.00
N TYR A 604 -23.87 -14.06 -0.65
CA TYR A 604 -24.81 -12.98 -0.31
C TYR A 604 -24.45 -12.13 0.90
N GLU A 605 -23.26 -12.17 1.43
CA GLU A 605 -22.84 -11.30 2.54
C GLU A 605 -23.05 -9.81 2.21
N HIS A 606 -22.75 -9.42 0.97
CA HIS A 606 -22.97 -8.07 0.44
C HIS A 606 -23.92 -8.06 -0.78
N GLY A 607 -24.86 -8.99 -0.80
CA GLY A 607 -25.94 -9.04 -1.80
C GLY A 607 -25.55 -9.64 -3.16
N SER A 608 -24.32 -10.17 -3.32
CA SER A 608 -23.84 -10.85 -4.53
C SER A 608 -23.40 -12.29 -4.24
N VAL A 609 -23.04 -13.05 -5.28
CA VAL A 609 -22.53 -14.42 -5.20
C VAL A 609 -21.32 -14.59 -6.10
N GLY A 610 -20.44 -15.57 -5.79
CA GLY A 610 -19.25 -15.84 -6.58
C GLY A 610 -18.18 -14.73 -6.36
N HIS A 611 -17.39 -14.42 -7.38
CA HIS A 611 -16.21 -13.54 -7.25
C HIS A 611 -16.07 -12.56 -8.43
N GLY A 612 -15.10 -11.61 -8.34
CA GLY A 612 -14.68 -10.74 -9.45
C GLY A 612 -15.47 -9.44 -9.61
N ASP A 613 -16.24 -9.00 -8.61
CA ASP A 613 -17.09 -7.79 -8.72
C ASP A 613 -17.00 -6.86 -7.51
N THR A 614 -16.37 -7.28 -6.42
CA THR A 614 -16.20 -6.45 -5.22
C THR A 614 -14.86 -6.74 -4.55
N VAL A 615 -14.55 -6.00 -3.48
CA VAL A 615 -13.28 -6.11 -2.75
C VAL A 615 -13.48 -6.31 -1.24
N TYR A 616 -14.62 -6.89 -0.86
CA TYR A 616 -14.93 -7.22 0.53
C TYR A 616 -14.09 -8.40 1.05
N GLN A 617 -14.09 -8.55 2.37
CA GLN A 617 -13.24 -9.51 3.07
C GLN A 617 -13.44 -10.96 2.62
N GLU A 618 -14.67 -11.37 2.34
CA GLU A 618 -14.98 -12.74 1.89
C GLU A 618 -14.31 -13.12 0.56
N LEU A 619 -13.89 -12.10 -0.24
CA LEU A 619 -13.14 -12.33 -1.48
C LEU A 619 -11.63 -12.12 -1.29
N THR A 620 -11.23 -11.32 -0.30
CA THR A 620 -9.86 -10.80 -0.24
C THR A 620 -9.03 -11.40 0.87
N HIS A 621 -9.64 -11.91 1.95
CA HIS A 621 -8.96 -12.55 3.06
C HIS A 621 -8.84 -14.06 2.83
N VAL A 622 -7.62 -14.52 2.59
CA VAL A 622 -7.30 -15.91 2.24
C VAL A 622 -6.35 -16.55 3.25
N PRO A 623 -6.31 -17.89 3.35
CA PRO A 623 -5.27 -18.57 4.10
C PRO A 623 -3.89 -18.30 3.50
N MET A 624 -2.90 -18.07 4.35
CA MET A 624 -1.48 -18.07 4.02
C MET A 624 -0.70 -18.73 5.15
N ILE A 625 -0.13 -19.90 4.87
CA ILE A 625 0.55 -20.75 5.85
C ILE A 625 1.85 -21.22 5.22
N ILE A 626 2.97 -20.97 5.88
CA ILE A 626 4.31 -21.30 5.39
C ILE A 626 5.01 -22.23 6.39
N ARG A 627 5.35 -23.43 5.95
CA ARG A 627 6.23 -24.34 6.68
C ARG A 627 7.63 -24.30 6.08
N ALA A 628 8.62 -23.85 6.85
CA ALA A 628 10.04 -23.86 6.51
C ALA A 628 10.80 -24.41 7.70
N PRO A 629 11.06 -25.73 7.74
CA PRO A 629 11.59 -26.42 8.92
C PRO A 629 12.97 -25.93 9.33
N GLY A 630 13.18 -25.65 10.61
CA GLY A 630 14.46 -25.13 11.12
C GLY A 630 14.64 -23.63 10.97
N LEU A 631 13.82 -22.96 10.14
CA LEU A 631 13.81 -21.50 10.03
C LEU A 631 12.54 -20.91 10.67
N LEU A 632 11.37 -21.20 10.12
CA LEU A 632 10.13 -20.61 10.61
C LEU A 632 9.55 -21.40 11.81
N PRO A 633 9.11 -20.72 12.89
CA PRO A 633 8.55 -21.37 14.06
C PRO A 633 7.25 -22.13 13.78
N LYS A 634 7.08 -23.29 14.41
CA LYS A 634 5.83 -24.06 14.35
C LYS A 634 4.75 -23.44 15.22
N GLY A 635 3.51 -23.45 14.74
CA GLY A 635 2.34 -22.94 15.46
C GLY A 635 2.34 -21.43 15.70
N MET A 636 3.29 -20.72 15.09
CA MET A 636 3.35 -19.27 15.19
C MET A 636 2.23 -18.62 14.39
N VAL A 637 1.64 -17.57 14.96
CA VAL A 637 0.67 -16.69 14.29
C VAL A 637 1.29 -15.31 14.16
N VAL A 638 1.47 -14.86 12.94
CA VAL A 638 1.89 -13.49 12.64
C VAL A 638 0.65 -12.64 12.45
N ASP A 639 0.37 -11.77 13.43
CA ASP A 639 -0.79 -10.88 13.44
C ASP A 639 -0.46 -9.54 12.77
N SER A 640 -0.05 -9.60 11.52
CA SER A 640 0.26 -8.43 10.71
C SER A 640 -0.41 -8.59 9.36
N ASP A 641 -0.84 -7.47 8.77
CA ASP A 641 -1.33 -7.48 7.40
C ASP A 641 -0.20 -7.89 6.45
N VAL A 642 -0.46 -8.87 5.60
CA VAL A 642 0.46 -9.30 4.55
C VAL A 642 -0.28 -9.38 3.22
N GLU A 643 0.47 -9.23 2.14
CA GLU A 643 -0.05 -9.30 0.79
C GLU A 643 0.35 -10.62 0.13
N MET A 644 -0.55 -11.22 -0.66
CA MET A 644 -0.23 -12.47 -1.34
C MET A 644 0.98 -12.32 -2.29
N MET A 645 1.21 -11.14 -2.84
CA MET A 645 2.38 -10.86 -3.68
C MET A 645 3.71 -10.88 -2.90
N ASP A 646 3.70 -10.84 -1.56
CA ASP A 646 4.88 -11.01 -0.71
C ASP A 646 5.47 -12.43 -0.83
N MET A 647 4.69 -13.37 -1.37
CA MET A 647 5.13 -14.76 -1.50
C MET A 647 6.28 -14.93 -2.48
N ALA A 648 6.32 -14.17 -3.59
CA ALA A 648 7.41 -14.28 -4.56
C ALA A 648 8.78 -13.93 -3.94
N PRO A 649 8.98 -12.75 -3.32
CA PRO A 649 10.25 -12.45 -2.65
C PRO A 649 10.53 -13.35 -1.44
N THR A 650 9.49 -13.85 -0.73
CA THR A 650 9.67 -14.81 0.38
C THR A 650 10.23 -16.15 -0.12
N LEU A 651 9.67 -16.70 -1.20
CA LEU A 651 10.15 -17.94 -1.79
C LEU A 651 11.58 -17.82 -2.30
N LEU A 652 11.94 -16.68 -2.90
CA LEU A 652 13.31 -16.43 -3.34
C LEU A 652 14.29 -16.40 -2.15
N GLU A 653 13.95 -15.70 -1.07
CA GLU A 653 14.77 -15.68 0.13
C GLU A 653 14.93 -17.08 0.75
N LEU A 654 13.85 -17.85 0.87
CA LEU A 654 13.88 -19.22 1.36
C LEU A 654 14.71 -20.16 0.46
N ALA A 655 14.80 -19.87 -0.82
CA ALA A 655 15.67 -20.56 -1.77
C ALA A 655 17.15 -20.13 -1.69
N GLY A 656 17.48 -19.09 -0.92
CA GLY A 656 18.79 -18.46 -0.91
C GLY A 656 19.05 -17.56 -2.13
N ALA A 657 18.01 -17.28 -2.91
CA ALA A 657 18.05 -16.39 -4.08
C ALA A 657 17.78 -14.94 -3.68
N LYS A 658 18.28 -14.00 -4.46
CA LYS A 658 18.05 -12.58 -4.22
C LYS A 658 16.79 -12.13 -4.99
N PRO A 659 15.78 -11.54 -4.32
CA PRO A 659 14.62 -10.98 -5.01
C PRO A 659 14.98 -9.89 -6.04
N ASP A 660 14.33 -9.89 -7.21
CA ASP A 660 14.46 -8.80 -8.17
C ASP A 660 13.98 -7.49 -7.52
N PRO A 661 14.78 -6.40 -7.57
CA PRO A 661 14.42 -5.11 -6.98
C PRO A 661 13.16 -4.46 -7.60
N LYS A 662 12.67 -4.98 -8.72
CA LYS A 662 11.39 -4.56 -9.31
C LYS A 662 10.18 -5.20 -8.63
N MET A 663 10.35 -6.20 -7.78
CA MET A 663 9.24 -6.72 -6.96
C MET A 663 8.79 -5.66 -5.97
N GLN A 664 7.47 -5.53 -5.82
CA GLN A 664 6.83 -4.57 -4.91
C GLN A 664 6.42 -5.23 -3.59
N GLY A 665 6.26 -6.55 -3.60
CA GLY A 665 6.13 -7.35 -2.38
C GLY A 665 7.43 -7.37 -1.58
N ALA A 666 7.34 -7.72 -0.32
CA ALA A 666 8.47 -7.85 0.59
C ALA A 666 8.52 -9.26 1.18
N SER A 667 9.72 -9.79 1.42
CA SER A 667 9.82 -11.08 2.10
C SER A 667 9.17 -11.04 3.48
N LEU A 668 8.48 -12.12 3.82
CA LEU A 668 7.83 -12.32 5.10
C LEU A 668 8.76 -12.88 6.18
N VAL A 669 9.95 -13.37 5.83
CA VAL A 669 10.92 -13.91 6.79
C VAL A 669 11.32 -12.87 7.83
N PRO A 670 11.73 -11.64 7.47
CA PRO A 670 12.04 -10.59 8.44
C PRO A 670 10.84 -10.21 9.31
N LEU A 671 9.62 -10.33 8.79
CA LEU A 671 8.39 -10.06 9.55
C LEU A 671 8.16 -11.10 10.66
N VAL A 672 8.44 -12.38 10.37
CA VAL A 672 8.32 -13.48 11.36
C VAL A 672 9.27 -13.27 12.53
N PHE A 673 10.47 -12.77 12.27
CA PHE A 673 11.46 -12.42 13.30
C PHE A 673 11.33 -10.96 13.78
N ASP A 674 10.31 -10.26 13.32
CA ASP A 674 10.00 -8.87 13.73
C ASP A 674 11.17 -7.89 13.49
N GLU A 675 12.01 -8.17 12.49
CA GLU A 675 13.16 -7.34 12.13
C GLU A 675 12.77 -6.01 11.48
N ILE A 676 11.59 -5.97 10.85
CA ILE A 676 11.06 -4.80 10.13
C ILE A 676 10.16 -3.91 10.99
N GLY A 677 10.11 -4.18 12.30
CA GLY A 677 9.35 -3.37 13.26
C GLY A 677 7.87 -3.74 13.34
N VAL A 678 7.16 -3.03 14.22
CA VAL A 678 5.75 -3.24 14.54
C VAL A 678 4.82 -2.26 13.82
N SER A 679 5.25 -1.75 12.69
CA SER A 679 4.43 -0.84 11.86
C SER A 679 3.25 -1.58 11.26
N PRO A 680 2.05 -0.99 11.32
CA PRO A 680 0.94 -1.47 10.51
C PRO A 680 1.31 -1.44 9.02
N ARG A 681 1.10 -2.57 8.35
CA ARG A 681 1.26 -2.68 6.90
C ARG A 681 -0.06 -2.31 6.22
N ALA A 682 0.03 -1.84 4.99
CA ALA A 682 -1.13 -1.65 4.13
C ALA A 682 -1.20 -2.81 3.13
N ALA A 683 -2.38 -3.36 2.96
CA ALA A 683 -2.63 -4.41 1.96
C ALA A 683 -3.72 -3.96 0.98
N LEU A 684 -3.38 -3.92 -0.31
CA LEU A 684 -4.22 -3.36 -1.37
C LEU A 684 -4.78 -4.45 -2.28
N THR A 685 -6.09 -4.44 -2.46
CA THR A 685 -6.79 -5.21 -3.49
C THR A 685 -7.30 -4.29 -4.59
N VAL A 686 -7.20 -4.72 -5.84
CA VAL A 686 -7.66 -3.97 -7.00
C VAL A 686 -8.57 -4.85 -7.84
N ASP A 687 -9.84 -4.45 -7.97
CA ASP A 687 -10.79 -5.13 -8.86
C ASP A 687 -11.05 -4.27 -10.10
N GLY A 688 -10.48 -4.70 -11.20
CA GLY A 688 -10.59 -4.02 -12.49
C GLY A 688 -10.22 -2.53 -12.40
N GLN A 689 -11.08 -1.68 -12.97
CA GLN A 689 -10.92 -0.21 -12.94
C GLN A 689 -11.90 0.46 -11.95
N VAL A 690 -12.65 -0.29 -11.17
CA VAL A 690 -13.84 0.23 -10.47
C VAL A 690 -13.65 0.22 -8.97
N ALA A 691 -13.21 -0.88 -8.37
CA ALA A 691 -13.15 -1.02 -6.93
C ALA A 691 -11.71 -1.22 -6.42
N ARG A 692 -11.45 -0.69 -5.23
CA ARG A 692 -10.21 -0.93 -4.47
C ARG A 692 -10.55 -1.21 -3.02
N GLY A 693 -9.93 -2.21 -2.45
CA GLY A 693 -9.94 -2.52 -1.04
C GLY A 693 -8.59 -2.21 -0.42
N LEU A 694 -8.57 -1.51 0.70
CA LEU A 694 -7.36 -1.24 1.48
C LEU A 694 -7.56 -1.73 2.90
N LYS A 695 -6.70 -2.62 3.34
CA LYS A 695 -6.62 -3.08 4.74
C LYS A 695 -5.43 -2.43 5.42
N VAL A 696 -5.63 -1.88 6.61
CA VAL A 696 -4.56 -1.42 7.51
C VAL A 696 -4.96 -1.74 8.95
N ALA A 697 -4.30 -2.68 9.57
CA ALA A 697 -4.61 -3.18 10.90
C ALA A 697 -6.10 -3.54 11.03
N ARG A 698 -6.84 -2.89 11.94
CA ARG A 698 -8.26 -3.19 12.16
C ARG A 698 -9.22 -2.65 11.11
N TYR A 699 -8.78 -1.71 10.26
CA TYR A 699 -9.68 -1.01 9.32
C TYR A 699 -9.56 -1.53 7.91
N ARG A 700 -10.72 -1.63 7.24
CA ARG A 700 -10.81 -1.82 5.80
C ARG A 700 -11.56 -0.67 5.16
N LEU A 701 -10.96 -0.08 4.12
CA LEU A 701 -11.57 0.90 3.24
C LEU A 701 -11.98 0.21 1.94
N VAL A 702 -13.25 0.35 1.56
CA VAL A 702 -13.79 -0.12 0.27
C VAL A 702 -14.14 1.09 -0.60
N HIS A 703 -13.35 1.30 -1.65
CA HIS A 703 -13.57 2.34 -2.64
C HIS A 703 -14.36 1.79 -3.83
N LYS A 704 -15.57 2.28 -4.05
CA LYS A 704 -16.53 1.82 -5.08
C LYS A 704 -16.65 2.77 -6.27
N GLY A 705 -15.67 3.61 -6.50
CA GLY A 705 -15.68 4.64 -7.53
C GLY A 705 -15.76 6.05 -6.96
N PRO A 706 -15.73 7.10 -7.82
CA PRO A 706 -15.55 8.49 -7.39
C PRO A 706 -16.47 8.92 -6.27
N GLY A 707 -15.89 9.33 -5.14
CA GLY A 707 -16.61 9.83 -3.97
C GLY A 707 -17.40 8.80 -3.17
N ARG A 708 -17.31 7.51 -3.49
CA ARG A 708 -18.00 6.42 -2.78
C ARG A 708 -17.00 5.54 -2.06
N MET A 709 -16.82 5.82 -0.77
CA MET A 709 -15.97 5.03 0.12
C MET A 709 -16.79 4.53 1.30
N GLU A 710 -16.56 3.31 1.70
CA GLU A 710 -17.08 2.69 2.91
C GLU A 710 -15.89 2.33 3.80
N LEU A 711 -16.05 2.44 5.10
CA LEU A 711 -15.04 2.11 6.09
C LEU A 711 -15.59 1.07 7.08
N TYR A 712 -14.84 0.03 7.34
CA TYR A 712 -15.21 -1.04 8.25
C TYR A 712 -14.14 -1.25 9.31
N ASP A 713 -14.57 -1.63 10.52
CA ASP A 713 -13.71 -2.08 11.61
C ASP A 713 -13.80 -3.59 11.71
N GLU A 714 -12.92 -4.33 11.08
CA GLU A 714 -12.96 -5.79 10.99
C GLU A 714 -12.80 -6.51 12.34
N VAL A 715 -12.32 -5.81 13.38
CA VAL A 715 -12.26 -6.37 14.74
C VAL A 715 -13.64 -6.34 15.40
N ALA A 716 -14.38 -5.25 15.24
CA ALA A 716 -15.73 -5.09 15.78
C ALA A 716 -16.81 -5.70 14.89
N ASP A 717 -16.60 -5.67 13.57
CA ASP A 717 -17.52 -6.13 12.54
C ASP A 717 -16.78 -6.98 11.48
N PRO A 718 -16.41 -8.22 11.79
CA PRO A 718 -15.65 -9.09 10.89
C PRO A 718 -16.41 -9.53 9.64
N ARG A 719 -17.64 -9.06 9.45
CA ARG A 719 -18.45 -9.31 8.25
C ARG A 719 -18.71 -8.06 7.41
N GLU A 720 -18.15 -6.92 7.80
CA GLU A 720 -18.25 -5.65 7.07
C GLU A 720 -19.71 -5.23 6.77
N GLN A 721 -20.59 -5.36 7.78
CA GLN A 721 -22.01 -5.06 7.65
C GLN A 721 -22.36 -3.61 8.02
N LYS A 722 -21.50 -2.92 8.76
CA LYS A 722 -21.72 -1.56 9.25
C LYS A 722 -20.68 -0.61 8.72
N ASP A 723 -21.04 0.20 7.72
CA ASP A 723 -20.21 1.32 7.28
C ASP A 723 -20.11 2.38 8.38
N ILE A 724 -18.88 2.65 8.82
CA ILE A 724 -18.56 3.62 9.88
C ILE A 724 -17.89 4.90 9.34
N ALA A 725 -17.81 5.07 8.02
CA ALA A 725 -17.10 6.18 7.38
C ALA A 725 -17.55 7.58 7.87
N ALA A 726 -18.85 7.75 8.09
CA ALA A 726 -19.42 9.03 8.55
C ALA A 726 -19.04 9.36 10.00
N ASP A 727 -18.93 8.34 10.85
CA ASP A 727 -18.69 8.49 12.30
C ASP A 727 -17.19 8.43 12.66
N HIS A 728 -16.32 8.06 11.69
CA HIS A 728 -14.88 7.87 11.90
C HIS A 728 -14.02 8.69 10.92
N PRO A 729 -14.12 10.03 10.94
CA PRO A 729 -13.42 10.91 10.00
C PRO A 729 -11.89 10.83 10.10
N ILE A 730 -11.31 10.55 11.27
CA ILE A 730 -9.86 10.40 11.45
C ILE A 730 -9.37 9.11 10.77
N ALA A 731 -10.04 7.98 11.03
CA ALA A 731 -9.72 6.71 10.41
C ALA A 731 -9.91 6.79 8.88
N LEU A 732 -11.04 7.32 8.41
CA LEU A 732 -11.31 7.51 6.99
C LEU A 732 -10.23 8.35 6.30
N ARG A 733 -9.84 9.47 6.93
CA ARG A 733 -8.78 10.35 6.40
C ARG A 733 -7.44 9.62 6.30
N GLY A 734 -7.06 8.87 7.33
CA GLY A 734 -5.85 8.05 7.34
C GLY A 734 -5.85 7.04 6.19
N MET A 735 -6.91 6.25 6.08
CA MET A 735 -7.06 5.23 5.04
C MET A 735 -7.08 5.82 3.62
N ARG A 736 -7.81 6.93 3.41
CA ARG A 736 -7.80 7.65 2.12
C ARG A 736 -6.40 8.15 1.77
N GLY A 737 -5.68 8.71 2.76
CA GLY A 737 -4.32 9.18 2.57
C GLY A 737 -3.38 8.07 2.09
N VAL A 738 -3.43 6.91 2.73
CA VAL A 738 -2.65 5.72 2.35
C VAL A 738 -3.03 5.25 0.94
N LEU A 739 -4.33 5.13 0.63
CA LEU A 739 -4.79 4.71 -0.70
C LEU A 739 -4.29 5.67 -1.81
N GLY A 740 -4.34 6.97 -1.55
CA GLY A 740 -3.83 7.98 -2.49
C GLY A 740 -2.31 7.89 -2.72
N LEU A 741 -1.54 7.65 -1.66
CA LEU A 741 -0.09 7.48 -1.74
C LEU A 741 0.29 6.16 -2.45
N LEU A 742 -0.43 5.07 -2.20
CA LEU A 742 -0.24 3.82 -2.96
C LEU A 742 -0.52 4.04 -4.45
N HIS A 743 -1.56 4.80 -4.79
CA HIS A 743 -1.83 5.15 -6.18
C HIS A 743 -0.72 6.03 -6.80
N ALA A 744 -0.14 6.97 -6.05
CA ALA A 744 1.03 7.73 -6.49
C ALA A 744 2.20 6.80 -6.79
N TYR A 745 2.47 5.87 -5.89
CA TYR A 745 3.51 4.86 -6.03
C TYR A 745 3.32 3.99 -7.27
N GLU A 746 2.15 3.38 -7.46
CA GLU A 746 1.82 2.57 -8.63
C GLU A 746 2.00 3.34 -9.94
N THR A 747 1.56 4.60 -9.97
CA THR A 747 1.67 5.47 -11.15
C THR A 747 3.13 5.80 -11.47
N THR A 748 3.93 6.02 -10.47
CA THR A 748 5.37 6.30 -10.62
C THR A 748 6.12 5.06 -11.08
N TRP A 749 5.84 3.90 -10.47
CA TRP A 749 6.43 2.62 -10.85
C TRP A 749 6.15 2.25 -12.30
N SER A 750 4.93 2.41 -12.75
CA SER A 750 4.56 2.11 -14.15
C SER A 750 5.27 3.01 -15.18
N LYS A 751 5.70 4.20 -14.77
CA LYS A 751 6.50 5.13 -15.61
C LYS A 751 8.00 4.83 -15.54
N ALA A 752 8.50 4.23 -14.45
CA ALA A 752 9.92 3.92 -14.25
C ALA A 752 10.50 2.92 -15.24
N THR A 753 9.68 2.08 -15.85
CA THR A 753 10.11 1.10 -16.87
C THR A 753 10.69 1.72 -18.15
N TRP A 754 10.72 3.04 -18.29
CA TRP A 754 11.24 3.78 -19.46
C TRP A 754 12.54 4.57 -19.17
N GLY A 755 13.32 4.19 -18.18
CA GLY A 755 14.73 4.63 -18.04
C GLY A 755 15.00 5.96 -17.35
N THR A 756 13.99 6.76 -17.00
CA THR A 756 14.17 8.06 -16.31
C THR A 756 13.52 8.15 -14.94
N ALA A 757 12.78 7.14 -14.53
CA ALA A 757 12.01 7.18 -13.29
C ALA A 757 12.67 6.43 -12.11
N ALA A 758 13.81 5.76 -12.31
CA ALA A 758 14.57 5.15 -11.21
C ALA A 758 14.86 6.16 -10.09
N ASN A 759 15.27 7.38 -10.44
CA ASN A 759 15.56 8.43 -9.48
C ASN A 759 14.33 8.96 -8.73
N VAL A 760 13.14 8.92 -9.34
CA VAL A 760 11.89 9.35 -8.68
C VAL A 760 11.39 8.25 -7.76
N THR A 761 11.57 7.00 -8.17
CA THR A 761 11.19 5.84 -7.36
C THR A 761 12.08 5.71 -6.14
N GLU A 762 13.42 5.85 -6.28
CA GLU A 762 14.34 5.89 -5.15
C GLU A 762 14.03 7.04 -4.18
N ALA A 763 13.74 8.24 -4.70
CA ALA A 763 13.38 9.38 -3.86
C ALA A 763 12.04 9.15 -3.14
N PHE A 764 11.07 8.47 -3.76
CA PHE A 764 9.80 8.13 -3.13
C PHE A 764 9.99 7.06 -2.05
N TYR A 765 10.75 6.00 -2.34
CA TYR A 765 11.10 4.96 -1.36
C TYR A 765 11.93 5.49 -0.21
N ALA A 766 12.88 6.37 -0.47
CA ALA A 766 13.68 7.03 0.57
C ALA A 766 12.83 7.90 1.53
N THR A 767 11.62 8.29 1.11
CA THR A 767 10.72 9.16 1.87
C THR A 767 9.48 8.48 2.43
N ALA A 768 8.99 7.42 1.78
CA ALA A 768 7.73 6.74 2.14
C ALA A 768 7.92 5.30 2.65
N GLY A 769 9.10 4.71 2.48
CA GLY A 769 9.32 3.28 2.64
C GLY A 769 8.70 2.48 1.48
N PRO A 770 9.00 1.18 1.34
CA PRO A 770 8.35 0.32 0.37
C PRO A 770 6.84 0.22 0.67
N PRO A 771 5.98 0.03 -0.33
CA PRO A 771 4.54 -0.18 -0.13
C PRO A 771 4.31 -1.35 0.82
N GLY A 772 3.29 -1.23 1.64
CA GLY A 772 3.04 -2.20 2.70
C GLY A 772 3.80 -1.95 4.01
N HIS A 773 4.82 -1.08 4.01
CA HIS A 773 5.59 -0.70 5.19
C HIS A 773 5.33 0.76 5.55
N LEU A 774 4.22 1.03 6.20
CA LEU A 774 3.94 2.35 6.78
C LEU A 774 4.84 2.54 8.01
N GLY A 775 6.01 3.16 7.82
CA GLY A 775 6.88 3.54 8.93
C GLY A 775 8.18 2.76 9.11
N ALA A 776 8.55 1.85 8.22
CA ALA A 776 9.87 1.24 8.26
C ALA A 776 10.97 2.28 7.94
N GLU A 777 12.04 2.30 8.72
CA GLU A 777 13.23 3.12 8.39
C GLU A 777 13.82 2.63 7.05
N PRO A 778 14.19 3.54 6.13
CA PRO A 778 14.98 3.15 4.98
C PRO A 778 16.30 2.58 5.48
N LYS A 779 16.65 1.36 5.09
CA LYS A 779 17.98 0.80 5.38
C LYS A 779 19.00 1.82 4.91
N SER A 780 19.82 2.33 5.82
CA SER A 780 20.91 3.24 5.50
C SER A 780 21.87 2.54 4.54
N GLY A 781 21.73 2.82 3.26
CA GLY A 781 22.70 2.43 2.27
C GLY A 781 24.00 3.12 2.66
N GLY A 782 24.99 2.36 3.11
CA GLY A 782 26.33 2.88 3.32
C GLY A 782 26.87 3.48 2.02
N PRO A 783 27.73 4.49 2.10
CA PRO A 783 28.28 5.14 0.91
C PRO A 783 29.08 4.14 0.09
N LYS A 784 28.74 4.01 -1.18
CA LYS A 784 29.66 3.54 -2.21
C LYS A 784 30.28 4.72 -2.90
#